data_443c1c01d32d010f8c86eda53c285100
#
_entry.id   443c1c01d32d010f8c86eda53c285100
#
_cell.length_a   1.000
_cell.length_b   1.000
_cell.length_c   1.000
_cell.angle_alpha   90.00
_cell.angle_beta   90.00
_cell.angle_gamma   90.00
#
_symmetry.space_group_name_H-M   'P 1'
#
loop_
_entity.id
_entity.type
_entity.pdbx_description
1 polymer ?
#
loop_
_entity_poly.entity_id
_entity_poly.type
_entity_poly.pdbx_seq_one_letter_code
_entity_poly.pdbx_strand_id
1 'polypeptide(L)'
;YPIFQIDGNFGYTAGVNEMLLQSQLGYVQFLPTIPEQWNTGHVEGIVARGNFEIDMNWSEGKADRFEIASRNGNTFTGEYENIAAYTVKKSDGTKVETTVLSDNKISFPTEAGETYTIDFHSTPEKLQGVIDQAKELAAKMDDELLADQKAHLEELIEAAEKVVEEEKSDEYYNHSQILLKAIKVGEAAITLKDSYYAAEEVYEGRDVNEDWASYINIAADLDNQLDAAIELLKDKECTVTELNLMKKSVDEAKDALLGIWDKLIVTIKPTDKEMLGAEDKVAISSEFDDLQIRYTIDGNEPTWFSEEYTEPFAMTRSKETVKAALFLGRRQMSEVVSAEYISKEALNVEDSIEKTYKSVTDNGTSGDSEGLAGALDGKHNGTAWQLQNIPAELELQFAEPVEVNAAEVALDNYIPDYMDIKDMDIEYWDGNKWVAAVEGASIDGQSRVFLFDSFKSDKVKLRINKAWLYDYYHNYGWYTSIDAFRLFNLNDVITTDKSSLDMVISVAQKNIDAGEVDTAIESVRESFTAVFNYAKDVSANVQSSQAVIDNTTIALIEEIQKLGFKAGDKTDLQNHYTLYSALDLDQYIDGAEKDAFVEALENAGKVLVDGDALEEDVVVADQKLLDAAEALVKKGDKTSLQKLVDSTADYKKENYLSAGWNTFEVALEAAKKVLVDESATQEDVDKAKAVLTTAMTGLRYKADKSVLEEIIGKAKAMDLTGYSAENVALFNAAFTKAEAVMANEELSVYEQPIVDAAVLDLQNAMKALNDEKDNASKPSDPSKPSNPSKPSNPSKPGSGNGNGATGSDKNNGSGSDGKHQATTAGKQNGGNTVRGTNGKATKTGDVTPIIPAAAGVILSMAAIVVVLKKRKR
;
A
#
# COMPACT_ATOMS: atom_id res chain seq x y z
N TYR A 1 14.07 12.45 49.83
CA TYR A 1 12.62 12.21 49.94
C TYR A 1 11.94 13.52 49.55
N PRO A 2 10.98 13.52 48.60
CA PRO A 2 10.17 14.70 48.33
C PRO A 2 9.37 14.99 49.59
N ILE A 3 9.47 16.21 50.09
CA ILE A 3 8.73 16.67 51.28
C ILE A 3 7.27 16.77 50.86
N PHE A 4 6.39 15.94 51.41
CA PHE A 4 4.95 16.05 51.23
C PHE A 4 4.43 17.23 52.05
N GLN A 5 3.99 18.28 51.38
CA GLN A 5 3.43 19.49 52.02
C GLN A 5 1.93 19.56 51.71
N ILE A 6 1.12 18.91 52.57
CA ILE A 6 -0.34 18.87 52.38
C ILE A 6 -0.96 20.26 52.53
N ASP A 7 -0.44 21.07 53.40
CA ASP A 7 -0.82 22.47 53.63
C ASP A 7 -0.58 23.33 52.38
N GLY A 8 0.54 23.10 51.65
CA GLY A 8 0.81 23.76 50.39
C GLY A 8 -0.18 23.36 49.29
N ASN A 9 -0.57 22.07 49.22
CA ASN A 9 -1.55 21.60 48.26
C ASN A 9 -2.95 22.19 48.52
N PHE A 10 -3.41 22.21 49.76
CA PHE A 10 -4.67 22.84 50.12
C PHE A 10 -4.65 24.35 49.94
N GLY A 11 -3.52 24.99 50.25
CA GLY A 11 -3.34 26.44 50.06
C GLY A 11 -3.38 26.84 48.59
N TYR A 12 -2.78 26.02 47.71
CA TYR A 12 -2.86 26.24 46.25
C TYR A 12 -4.29 26.16 45.73
N THR A 13 -5.02 25.09 46.04
CA THR A 13 -6.41 24.90 45.63
C THR A 13 -7.33 26.02 46.18
N ALA A 14 -7.16 26.40 47.44
CA ALA A 14 -7.88 27.52 48.03
C ALA A 14 -7.56 28.84 47.33
N GLY A 15 -6.30 29.10 46.99
CA GLY A 15 -5.88 30.29 46.23
C GLY A 15 -6.51 30.35 44.84
N VAL A 16 -6.57 29.23 44.10
CA VAL A 16 -7.24 29.16 42.81
C VAL A 16 -8.73 29.48 42.94
N ASN A 17 -9.40 28.92 43.95
CA ASN A 17 -10.84 29.20 44.16
C ASN A 17 -11.06 30.69 44.47
N GLU A 18 -10.21 31.32 45.30
CA GLU A 18 -10.31 32.75 45.62
C GLU A 18 -10.00 33.66 44.41
N MET A 19 -9.26 33.20 43.42
CA MET A 19 -9.08 33.92 42.16
C MET A 19 -10.34 33.92 41.29
N LEU A 20 -11.15 32.87 41.39
CA LEU A 20 -12.36 32.68 40.58
C LEU A 20 -13.60 33.24 41.31
N LEU A 21 -13.72 33.04 42.61
CA LEU A 21 -14.88 33.47 43.37
C LEU A 21 -14.53 33.82 44.82
N GLN A 22 -14.98 35.00 45.30
CA GLN A 22 -14.85 35.42 46.68
C GLN A 22 -16.23 35.69 47.31
N SER A 23 -16.46 35.25 48.55
CA SER A 23 -17.74 35.44 49.23
C SER A 23 -17.63 35.87 50.71
N GLN A 24 -16.41 36.22 51.17
CA GLN A 24 -16.13 36.60 52.54
C GLN A 24 -16.60 38.03 52.91
N LEU A 25 -16.86 38.88 51.92
CA LEU A 25 -17.22 40.29 52.11
C LEU A 25 -18.74 40.53 52.33
N GLY A 26 -19.52 39.47 52.46
CA GLY A 26 -20.98 39.53 52.57
C GLY A 26 -21.75 39.62 51.25
N TYR A 27 -21.01 39.48 50.16
CA TYR A 27 -21.52 39.35 48.78
C TYR A 27 -20.60 38.41 48.01
N VAL A 28 -21.06 37.92 46.88
CA VAL A 28 -20.29 37.08 45.94
C VAL A 28 -19.61 37.99 44.92
N GLN A 29 -18.28 37.99 44.91
CA GLN A 29 -17.47 38.61 43.86
C GLN A 29 -17.07 37.57 42.86
N PHE A 30 -17.49 37.77 41.63
CA PHE A 30 -17.25 36.86 40.51
C PHE A 30 -15.96 37.25 39.79
N LEU A 31 -15.13 36.26 39.47
CA LEU A 31 -13.92 36.35 38.64
C LEU A 31 -13.04 37.55 39.05
N PRO A 32 -12.67 37.69 40.38
CA PRO A 32 -11.91 38.84 40.83
C PRO A 32 -10.54 38.96 40.20
N THR A 33 -9.93 37.86 39.78
CA THR A 33 -8.65 37.85 39.09
C THR A 33 -8.51 36.63 38.20
N ILE A 34 -8.44 36.84 36.90
CA ILE A 34 -8.19 35.79 35.92
C ILE A 34 -6.80 36.04 35.30
N PRO A 35 -5.84 35.09 35.40
CA PRO A 35 -4.59 35.16 34.65
C PRO A 35 -4.82 35.19 33.15
N GLU A 36 -3.97 35.84 32.40
CA GLU A 36 -4.03 35.89 30.91
C GLU A 36 -4.09 34.50 30.29
N GLN A 37 -3.42 33.51 30.91
CA GLN A 37 -3.42 32.11 30.45
C GLN A 37 -4.76 31.38 30.64
N TRP A 38 -5.68 31.95 31.46
CA TRP A 38 -7.03 31.45 31.73
C TRP A 38 -8.10 32.37 31.12
N ASN A 39 -7.76 33.02 30.02
CA ASN A 39 -8.67 33.98 29.40
C ASN A 39 -10.01 33.37 28.93
N THR A 40 -10.09 32.05 28.79
CA THR A 40 -11.31 31.28 28.51
C THR A 40 -11.37 30.08 29.44
N GLY A 41 -12.53 29.83 30.06
CA GLY A 41 -12.72 28.72 30.98
C GLY A 41 -14.10 28.63 31.55
N HIS A 42 -14.31 27.59 32.33
CA HIS A 42 -15.51 27.38 33.13
C HIS A 42 -15.15 26.77 34.49
N VAL A 43 -16.05 26.96 35.44
CA VAL A 43 -15.98 26.30 36.73
C VAL A 43 -17.42 26.05 37.21
N GLU A 44 -17.64 24.87 37.78
CA GLU A 44 -18.96 24.43 38.27
C GLU A 44 -18.87 24.04 39.76
N GLY A 45 -19.98 24.22 40.46
CA GLY A 45 -20.17 23.71 41.80
C GLY A 45 -19.41 24.44 42.90
N ILE A 46 -18.93 25.69 42.72
CA ILE A 46 -18.31 26.46 43.79
C ILE A 46 -19.41 26.92 44.77
N VAL A 47 -19.30 26.50 46.03
CA VAL A 47 -20.26 26.89 47.07
C VAL A 47 -19.83 28.18 47.74
N ALA A 48 -20.62 29.25 47.54
CA ALA A 48 -20.46 30.54 48.16
C ALA A 48 -21.17 30.62 49.51
N ARG A 49 -20.78 31.58 50.35
CA ARG A 49 -21.49 31.90 51.60
C ARG A 49 -22.93 32.26 51.33
N GLY A 50 -23.86 31.80 52.19
CA GLY A 50 -25.31 31.90 51.97
C GLY A 50 -25.89 30.63 51.32
N ASN A 51 -25.07 29.60 51.08
CA ASN A 51 -25.41 28.32 50.52
C ASN A 51 -25.93 28.45 49.08
N PHE A 52 -25.19 29.22 48.29
CA PHE A 52 -25.31 29.34 46.84
C PHE A 52 -24.28 28.49 46.17
N GLU A 53 -24.70 27.64 45.22
CA GLU A 53 -23.83 26.92 44.33
C GLU A 53 -23.70 27.72 43.04
N ILE A 54 -22.45 27.95 42.60
CA ILE A 54 -22.14 28.89 41.50
C ILE A 54 -21.41 28.19 40.43
N ASP A 55 -21.94 28.29 39.21
CA ASP A 55 -21.28 27.91 37.96
C ASP A 55 -20.95 29.18 37.16
N MET A 56 -19.76 29.23 36.57
CA MET A 56 -19.29 30.39 35.84
C MET A 56 -18.64 29.98 34.54
N ASN A 57 -18.99 30.63 33.45
CA ASN A 57 -18.34 30.54 32.18
C ASN A 57 -17.77 31.88 31.77
N TRP A 58 -16.57 31.91 31.21
CA TRP A 58 -15.94 33.14 30.74
C TRP A 58 -15.13 32.91 29.49
N SER A 59 -15.03 33.93 28.62
CA SER A 59 -14.21 33.99 27.44
C SER A 59 -13.55 35.34 27.29
N GLU A 60 -12.36 35.39 26.69
CA GLU A 60 -11.58 36.64 26.54
C GLU A 60 -11.38 37.44 27.86
N GLY A 61 -11.30 36.71 28.97
CA GLY A 61 -11.14 37.31 30.30
C GLY A 61 -12.38 37.95 30.86
N LYS A 62 -13.58 37.79 30.25
CA LYS A 62 -14.87 38.35 30.68
C LYS A 62 -15.92 37.27 30.85
N ALA A 63 -16.84 37.49 31.82
CA ALA A 63 -17.94 36.58 32.04
C ALA A 63 -18.83 36.41 30.81
N ASP A 64 -19.16 35.17 30.48
CA ASP A 64 -20.19 34.81 29.53
C ASP A 64 -21.51 34.54 30.21
N ARG A 65 -21.50 33.79 31.32
CA ARG A 65 -22.69 33.39 32.04
C ARG A 65 -22.35 33.07 33.51
N PHE A 66 -23.22 33.44 34.41
CA PHE A 66 -23.28 32.94 35.75
C PHE A 66 -24.58 32.20 36.03
N GLU A 67 -24.45 31.03 36.65
CA GLU A 67 -25.58 30.27 37.20
C GLU A 67 -25.45 30.25 38.71
N ILE A 68 -26.53 30.56 39.38
CA ILE A 68 -26.63 30.68 40.85
C ILE A 68 -27.75 29.77 41.34
N ALA A 69 -27.39 28.58 41.84
CA ALA A 69 -28.37 27.70 42.47
C ALA A 69 -28.52 28.06 43.97
N SER A 70 -29.70 28.49 44.34
CA SER A 70 -29.98 28.85 45.76
C SER A 70 -30.46 27.62 46.51
N ARG A 71 -29.65 27.11 47.45
CA ARG A 71 -30.05 25.94 48.25
C ARG A 71 -30.99 26.27 49.38
N ASN A 72 -31.00 27.50 49.91
CA ASN A 72 -31.75 27.90 51.13
C ASN A 72 -32.76 29.03 50.89
N GLY A 73 -32.82 29.67 49.73
CA GLY A 73 -33.74 30.78 49.46
C GLY A 73 -33.33 32.10 50.15
N ASN A 74 -32.02 32.32 50.39
CA ASN A 74 -31.53 33.57 50.95
C ASN A 74 -31.48 34.67 49.89
N THR A 75 -31.38 35.94 50.33
CA THR A 75 -31.11 37.04 49.41
C THR A 75 -29.72 36.92 48.86
N PHE A 76 -29.58 36.85 47.54
CA PHE A 76 -28.29 36.84 46.85
C PHE A 76 -27.80 38.26 46.62
N THR A 77 -26.51 38.49 46.81
CA THR A 77 -25.83 39.75 46.44
C THR A 77 -24.59 39.39 45.66
N GLY A 78 -24.44 39.88 44.43
CA GLY A 78 -23.33 39.60 43.50
C GLY A 78 -22.68 40.87 42.98
N GLU A 79 -21.33 40.81 42.82
CA GLU A 79 -20.53 41.89 42.26
C GLU A 79 -19.73 41.39 41.08
N TYR A 80 -19.90 42.05 39.93
CA TYR A 80 -19.14 41.88 38.72
C TYR A 80 -19.25 43.17 37.87
N GLU A 81 -18.28 43.42 36.96
CA GLU A 81 -18.24 44.59 36.08
C GLU A 81 -19.57 44.77 35.33
N ASN A 82 -20.25 45.93 35.53
CA ASN A 82 -21.51 46.31 34.90
C ASN A 82 -22.69 45.31 35.09
N ILE A 83 -22.69 44.45 36.11
CA ILE A 83 -23.72 43.40 36.34
C ILE A 83 -25.14 44.00 36.41
N ALA A 84 -25.27 45.28 36.88
CA ALA A 84 -26.56 45.95 36.94
C ALA A 84 -27.24 46.17 35.59
N ALA A 85 -26.52 46.12 34.50
CA ALA A 85 -27.07 46.25 33.14
C ALA A 85 -27.71 44.96 32.61
N TYR A 86 -27.53 43.83 33.32
CA TYR A 86 -27.97 42.52 32.84
C TYR A 86 -29.17 42.00 33.57
N THR A 87 -30.00 41.21 32.91
CA THR A 87 -31.22 40.62 33.44
C THR A 87 -30.93 39.32 34.17
N VAL A 88 -31.40 39.18 35.42
CA VAL A 88 -31.42 37.92 36.14
C VAL A 88 -32.67 37.16 35.72
N LYS A 89 -32.55 35.87 35.38
CA LYS A 89 -33.68 34.98 35.02
C LYS A 89 -33.70 33.77 35.93
N LYS A 90 -34.91 33.21 36.20
CA LYS A 90 -35.09 31.88 36.80
C LYS A 90 -34.89 30.80 35.74
N SER A 91 -34.78 29.53 36.17
CA SER A 91 -34.67 28.35 35.33
C SER A 91 -35.80 28.23 34.28
N ASP A 92 -37.01 28.79 34.56
CA ASP A 92 -38.16 28.84 33.65
C ASP A 92 -38.14 30.05 32.68
N GLY A 93 -37.06 30.86 32.68
CA GLY A 93 -36.91 32.07 31.87
C GLY A 93 -37.57 33.32 32.47
N THR A 94 -38.27 33.21 33.62
CA THR A 94 -38.93 34.36 34.26
C THR A 94 -37.86 35.36 34.77
N LYS A 95 -38.03 36.65 34.41
CA LYS A 95 -37.19 37.77 34.89
C LYS A 95 -37.38 38.00 36.38
N VAL A 96 -36.26 38.25 37.07
CA VAL A 96 -36.23 38.55 38.52
C VAL A 96 -35.96 40.02 38.71
N GLU A 97 -36.74 40.68 39.58
CA GLU A 97 -36.45 42.06 39.97
C GLU A 97 -35.20 42.11 40.83
N THR A 98 -34.29 42.98 40.45
CA THR A 98 -33.02 43.18 41.14
C THR A 98 -32.97 44.53 41.78
N THR A 99 -32.37 44.60 42.99
CA THR A 99 -31.98 45.86 43.64
C THR A 99 -30.59 46.20 43.15
N VAL A 100 -30.41 47.32 42.44
CA VAL A 100 -29.11 47.86 42.03
C VAL A 100 -28.48 48.57 43.22
N LEU A 101 -27.33 48.09 43.67
CA LEU A 101 -26.52 48.67 44.73
C LEU A 101 -25.42 49.59 44.20
N SER A 102 -24.88 49.25 43.03
CA SER A 102 -23.98 50.03 42.17
C SER A 102 -24.03 49.48 40.77
N ASP A 103 -23.36 50.09 39.78
CA ASP A 103 -23.23 49.57 38.41
C ASP A 103 -22.67 48.15 38.41
N ASN A 104 -21.79 47.86 39.37
CA ASN A 104 -21.10 46.56 39.46
C ASN A 104 -21.68 45.63 40.51
N LYS A 105 -22.80 46.00 41.20
CA LYS A 105 -23.34 45.20 42.29
C LYS A 105 -24.85 45.18 42.31
N ILE A 106 -25.43 43.99 42.34
CA ILE A 106 -26.88 43.76 42.40
C ILE A 106 -27.24 42.87 43.58
N SER A 107 -28.50 42.96 44.03
CA SER A 107 -29.04 42.03 45.01
C SER A 107 -30.48 41.62 44.59
N PHE A 108 -30.85 40.38 44.87
CA PHE A 108 -32.23 39.87 44.57
C PHE A 108 -32.61 38.75 45.53
N PRO A 109 -33.94 38.60 45.82
CA PRO A 109 -34.41 37.49 46.62
C PRO A 109 -34.39 36.21 45.85
N THR A 110 -34.03 35.10 46.48
CA THR A 110 -34.01 33.77 45.89
C THR A 110 -35.02 32.84 46.58
N GLU A 111 -35.41 31.79 45.87
CA GLU A 111 -36.21 30.67 46.38
C GLU A 111 -35.32 29.44 46.57
N ALA A 112 -35.60 28.66 47.63
CA ALA A 112 -34.81 27.44 47.88
C ALA A 112 -35.03 26.38 46.79
N GLY A 113 -33.96 25.90 46.19
CA GLY A 113 -33.99 24.91 45.11
C GLY A 113 -34.10 25.51 43.71
N GLU A 114 -34.16 26.82 43.55
CA GLU A 114 -34.27 27.52 42.28
C GLU A 114 -32.88 27.94 41.79
N THR A 115 -32.69 27.91 40.46
CA THR A 115 -31.48 28.36 39.77
C THR A 115 -31.73 29.68 39.04
N TYR A 116 -30.79 30.59 39.15
CA TYR A 116 -30.83 31.93 38.58
C TYR A 116 -29.68 32.08 37.59
N THR A 117 -29.93 32.68 36.40
CA THR A 117 -28.92 32.89 35.37
C THR A 117 -28.73 34.37 35.06
N ILE A 118 -27.48 34.76 34.78
CA ILE A 118 -27.12 36.07 34.24
C ILE A 118 -26.24 35.83 33.02
N ASP A 119 -26.76 36.22 31.85
CA ASP A 119 -26.05 36.08 30.56
C ASP A 119 -25.41 37.42 30.18
N PHE A 120 -24.08 37.45 30.01
CA PHE A 120 -23.30 38.65 29.68
C PHE A 120 -23.01 38.75 28.17
N HIS A 121 -23.12 37.66 27.44
CA HIS A 121 -22.87 37.59 26.01
C HIS A 121 -24.15 37.35 25.20
N SER A 122 -25.01 38.32 25.23
CA SER A 122 -26.29 38.30 24.49
C SER A 122 -26.33 39.30 23.37
N THR A 123 -25.22 39.57 22.66
CA THR A 123 -25.20 40.46 21.51
C THR A 123 -25.09 39.67 20.21
N PRO A 124 -25.84 40.14 19.14
CA PRO A 124 -25.79 39.50 17.85
C PRO A 124 -24.39 39.53 17.23
N GLU A 125 -23.57 40.56 17.53
CA GLU A 125 -22.20 40.70 16.99
C GLU A 125 -21.28 39.59 17.51
N LYS A 126 -21.45 39.15 18.78
CA LYS A 126 -20.64 38.05 19.32
C LYS A 126 -21.03 36.71 18.72
N LEU A 127 -22.33 36.40 18.59
CA LEU A 127 -22.77 35.19 17.90
C LEU A 127 -22.31 35.22 16.43
N GLN A 128 -22.38 36.37 15.77
CA GLN A 128 -21.88 36.53 14.40
C GLN A 128 -20.38 36.21 14.30
N GLY A 129 -19.55 36.65 15.29
CA GLY A 129 -18.13 36.33 15.31
C GLY A 129 -17.85 34.82 15.45
N VAL A 130 -18.68 34.07 16.19
CA VAL A 130 -18.57 32.59 16.26
C VAL A 130 -19.05 31.93 14.96
N ILE A 131 -20.10 32.44 14.36
CA ILE A 131 -20.57 32.00 13.03
C ILE A 131 -19.47 32.15 11.99
N ASP A 132 -18.81 33.30 11.99
CA ASP A 132 -17.72 33.55 11.03
C ASP A 132 -16.53 32.60 11.24
N GLN A 133 -16.16 32.28 12.48
CA GLN A 133 -15.16 31.25 12.81
C GLN A 133 -15.58 29.85 12.31
N ALA A 134 -16.86 29.48 12.55
CA ALA A 134 -17.39 28.19 12.11
C ALA A 134 -17.37 28.07 10.58
N LYS A 135 -17.73 29.13 9.85
CA LYS A 135 -17.65 29.19 8.38
C LYS A 135 -16.22 29.06 7.87
N GLU A 136 -15.26 29.73 8.53
CA GLU A 136 -13.84 29.60 8.18
C GLU A 136 -13.35 28.16 8.37
N LEU A 137 -13.79 27.47 9.44
CA LEU A 137 -13.47 26.06 9.64
C LEU A 137 -14.15 25.18 8.60
N ALA A 138 -15.45 25.35 8.33
CA ALA A 138 -16.19 24.59 7.31
C ALA A 138 -15.52 24.68 5.93
N ALA A 139 -14.97 25.85 5.60
CA ALA A 139 -14.20 26.04 4.36
C ALA A 139 -12.88 25.24 4.32
N LYS A 140 -12.30 24.89 5.48
CA LYS A 140 -11.10 24.04 5.61
C LYS A 140 -11.42 22.53 5.60
N MET A 141 -12.71 22.17 5.76
CA MET A 141 -13.20 20.79 5.78
C MET A 141 -13.61 20.28 4.39
N ASP A 142 -12.91 20.72 3.34
CA ASP A 142 -13.21 20.32 1.96
C ASP A 142 -12.50 19.00 1.61
N ASP A 143 -12.95 17.92 2.26
CA ASP A 143 -12.40 16.57 2.14
C ASP A 143 -13.54 15.55 2.27
N GLU A 144 -13.47 14.44 1.52
CA GLU A 144 -14.54 13.42 1.52
C GLU A 144 -14.73 12.77 2.91
N LEU A 145 -13.64 12.55 3.65
CA LEU A 145 -13.68 11.98 4.99
C LEU A 145 -14.34 12.92 6.03
N LEU A 146 -14.38 14.22 5.77
CA LEU A 146 -14.96 15.22 6.65
C LEU A 146 -16.37 15.66 6.22
N ALA A 147 -16.93 15.06 5.17
CA ALA A 147 -18.18 15.50 4.57
C ALA A 147 -19.37 15.51 5.57
N ASP A 148 -19.50 14.48 6.42
CA ASP A 148 -20.55 14.37 7.43
C ASP A 148 -20.36 15.39 8.55
N GLN A 149 -19.14 15.61 9.03
CA GLN A 149 -18.79 16.60 10.04
C GLN A 149 -19.01 18.03 9.53
N LYS A 150 -18.60 18.30 8.28
CA LYS A 150 -18.83 19.58 7.59
C LYS A 150 -20.33 19.88 7.47
N ALA A 151 -21.10 18.91 7.00
CA ALA A 151 -22.56 19.08 6.86
C ALA A 151 -23.23 19.36 8.21
N HIS A 152 -22.81 18.67 9.28
CA HIS A 152 -23.31 18.93 10.63
C HIS A 152 -22.97 20.36 11.12
N LEU A 153 -21.72 20.79 10.90
CA LEU A 153 -21.29 22.15 11.25
C LEU A 153 -22.08 23.20 10.45
N GLU A 154 -22.33 22.97 9.16
CA GLU A 154 -23.14 23.86 8.31
C GLU A 154 -24.61 23.94 8.77
N GLU A 155 -25.23 22.82 9.21
CA GLU A 155 -26.57 22.79 9.84
C GLU A 155 -26.62 23.69 11.09
N LEU A 156 -25.57 23.61 11.93
CA LEU A 156 -25.50 24.43 13.16
C LEU A 156 -25.26 25.92 12.85
N ILE A 157 -24.49 26.23 11.81
CA ILE A 157 -24.30 27.59 11.31
C ILE A 157 -25.63 28.17 10.84
N GLU A 158 -26.37 27.45 10.00
CA GLU A 158 -27.69 27.91 9.51
C GLU A 158 -28.68 28.16 10.67
N ALA A 159 -28.70 27.27 11.67
CA ALA A 159 -29.52 27.46 12.86
C ALA A 159 -29.16 28.72 13.65
N ALA A 160 -27.85 29.01 13.79
CA ALA A 160 -27.36 30.20 14.51
C ALA A 160 -27.62 31.50 13.70
N GLU A 161 -27.45 31.49 12.39
CA GLU A 161 -27.79 32.64 11.53
C GLU A 161 -29.28 33.02 11.63
N LYS A 162 -30.16 32.02 11.64
CA LYS A 162 -31.58 32.22 11.81
C LYS A 162 -31.92 32.88 13.15
N VAL A 163 -31.21 32.52 14.22
CA VAL A 163 -31.39 33.14 15.54
C VAL A 163 -30.98 34.61 15.53
N VAL A 164 -29.91 34.95 14.77
CA VAL A 164 -29.49 36.35 14.57
C VAL A 164 -30.54 37.12 13.72
N GLU A 165 -31.02 36.55 12.62
CA GLU A 165 -32.01 37.17 11.74
C GLU A 165 -33.37 37.41 12.44
N GLU A 166 -33.81 36.48 13.31
CA GLU A 166 -35.05 36.56 14.07
C GLU A 166 -34.92 37.40 15.35
N GLU A 167 -33.74 38.01 15.62
CA GLU A 167 -33.44 38.83 16.80
C GLU A 167 -33.75 38.16 18.15
N LYS A 168 -33.56 36.79 18.24
CA LYS A 168 -33.80 36.00 19.45
C LYS A 168 -32.68 36.12 20.45
N SER A 169 -32.57 37.23 21.12
CA SER A 169 -31.46 37.57 22.01
C SER A 169 -31.24 36.58 23.18
N ASP A 170 -32.28 35.84 23.58
CA ASP A 170 -32.20 34.82 24.64
C ASP A 170 -31.64 33.48 24.18
N GLU A 171 -31.48 33.27 22.85
CA GLU A 171 -30.89 32.09 22.26
C GLU A 171 -29.44 32.30 21.85
N TYR A 172 -28.91 33.52 21.77
CA TYR A 172 -27.58 33.87 21.29
C TYR A 172 -26.47 33.09 22.02
N TYR A 173 -26.55 33.02 23.34
CA TYR A 173 -25.54 32.31 24.15
C TYR A 173 -25.52 30.81 23.83
N ASN A 174 -26.69 30.17 23.83
CA ASN A 174 -26.77 28.73 23.57
C ASN A 174 -26.22 28.35 22.20
N HIS A 175 -26.57 29.11 21.15
CA HIS A 175 -26.04 28.84 19.80
C HIS A 175 -24.54 29.12 19.69
N SER A 176 -24.00 30.13 20.39
CA SER A 176 -22.55 30.34 20.49
C SER A 176 -21.83 29.13 21.11
N GLN A 177 -22.36 28.58 22.23
CA GLN A 177 -21.75 27.42 22.89
C GLN A 177 -21.81 26.15 22.02
N ILE A 178 -22.93 25.93 21.33
CA ILE A 178 -23.09 24.79 20.39
C ILE A 178 -22.05 24.90 19.26
N LEU A 179 -21.94 26.08 18.65
CA LEU A 179 -20.97 26.31 17.56
C LEU A 179 -19.53 26.19 18.03
N LEU A 180 -19.17 26.75 19.21
CA LEU A 180 -17.81 26.64 19.76
C LEU A 180 -17.45 25.19 20.07
N LYS A 181 -18.39 24.38 20.53
CA LYS A 181 -18.18 22.93 20.69
C LYS A 181 -17.96 22.25 19.35
N ALA A 182 -18.80 22.56 18.35
CA ALA A 182 -18.70 21.99 17.01
C ALA A 182 -17.41 22.40 16.30
N ILE A 183 -16.93 23.64 16.49
CA ILE A 183 -15.64 24.10 15.98
C ILE A 183 -14.51 23.21 16.53
N LYS A 184 -14.47 22.95 17.86
CA LYS A 184 -13.45 22.08 18.45
C LYS A 184 -13.51 20.65 17.92
N VAL A 185 -14.71 20.12 17.70
CA VAL A 185 -14.89 18.79 17.07
C VAL A 185 -14.36 18.81 15.64
N GLY A 186 -14.71 19.82 14.85
CA GLY A 186 -14.22 19.96 13.46
C GLY A 186 -12.69 20.11 13.37
N GLU A 187 -12.07 20.89 14.29
CA GLU A 187 -10.61 21.00 14.38
C GLU A 187 -9.95 19.65 14.71
N ALA A 188 -10.52 18.90 15.66
CA ALA A 188 -10.04 17.56 16.01
C ALA A 188 -10.24 16.57 14.85
N ALA A 189 -11.36 16.67 14.13
CA ALA A 189 -11.62 15.85 12.95
C ALA A 189 -10.61 16.09 11.82
N ILE A 190 -10.24 17.36 11.57
CA ILE A 190 -9.17 17.71 10.60
C ILE A 190 -7.85 17.03 11.01
N THR A 191 -7.47 17.12 12.29
CA THR A 191 -6.20 16.50 12.75
C THR A 191 -6.23 14.97 12.67
N LEU A 192 -7.37 14.33 12.93
CA LEU A 192 -7.52 12.88 12.73
C LEU A 192 -7.43 12.51 11.24
N LYS A 193 -8.08 13.27 10.37
CA LYS A 193 -7.99 13.07 8.91
C LYS A 193 -6.53 13.17 8.42
N ASP A 194 -5.77 14.16 8.91
CA ASP A 194 -4.36 14.31 8.53
C ASP A 194 -3.51 13.10 8.99
N SER A 195 -3.77 12.58 10.21
CA SER A 195 -3.14 11.35 10.70
C SER A 195 -3.58 10.12 9.90
N TYR A 196 -4.85 10.05 9.50
CA TYR A 196 -5.38 8.98 8.65
C TYR A 196 -4.59 8.89 7.33
N TYR A 197 -4.48 9.98 6.57
CA TYR A 197 -3.77 9.94 5.29
C TYR A 197 -2.28 9.62 5.44
N ALA A 198 -1.64 10.14 6.49
CA ALA A 198 -0.24 9.79 6.77
C ALA A 198 -0.06 8.30 7.14
N ALA A 199 -1.05 7.69 7.74
CA ALA A 199 -1.05 6.27 8.08
C ALA A 199 -1.45 5.38 6.89
N GLU A 200 -2.40 5.83 6.08
CA GLU A 200 -2.80 5.15 4.83
C GLU A 200 -1.63 5.06 3.84
N GLU A 201 -0.85 6.14 3.68
CA GLU A 201 0.36 6.12 2.85
C GLU A 201 1.36 5.03 3.31
N VAL A 202 1.56 4.89 4.63
CA VAL A 202 2.42 3.84 5.21
C VAL A 202 1.83 2.45 4.96
N TYR A 203 0.52 2.29 5.16
CA TYR A 203 -0.15 1.01 4.93
C TYR A 203 -0.14 0.59 3.46
N GLU A 204 -0.37 1.52 2.52
CA GLU A 204 -0.31 1.25 1.08
C GLU A 204 1.11 0.94 0.61
N GLY A 205 2.11 1.58 1.22
CA GLY A 205 3.54 1.36 0.91
C GLY A 205 4.16 0.12 1.54
N ARG A 206 3.40 -0.66 2.34
CA ARG A 206 3.92 -1.86 3.01
C ARG A 206 4.29 -2.97 2.03
N ASP A 207 5.24 -3.82 2.44
CA ASP A 207 5.53 -5.05 1.68
C ASP A 207 4.39 -6.07 1.85
N VAL A 208 3.60 -6.24 0.80
CA VAL A 208 2.46 -7.18 0.78
C VAL A 208 2.90 -8.64 0.60
N ASN A 209 4.18 -8.88 0.27
CA ASN A 209 4.75 -10.22 0.10
C ASN A 209 5.48 -10.69 1.37
N GLU A 210 5.58 -9.83 2.40
CA GLU A 210 6.20 -10.22 3.67
C GLU A 210 5.34 -11.29 4.36
N ASP A 211 5.95 -12.46 4.64
CA ASP A 211 5.29 -13.63 5.22
C ASP A 211 5.50 -13.77 6.73
N TRP A 212 6.14 -12.79 7.38
CA TRP A 212 6.35 -12.76 8.82
C TRP A 212 5.06 -12.43 9.57
N ALA A 213 4.61 -13.36 10.45
CA ALA A 213 3.31 -13.26 11.10
C ALA A 213 3.14 -11.99 11.98
N SER A 214 4.17 -11.61 12.75
CA SER A 214 4.13 -10.36 13.55
C SER A 214 3.99 -9.11 12.68
N TYR A 215 4.67 -9.06 11.53
CA TYR A 215 4.53 -7.98 10.56
C TYR A 215 3.11 -7.90 9.98
N ILE A 216 2.57 -9.04 9.55
CA ILE A 216 1.20 -9.15 9.02
C ILE A 216 0.17 -8.68 10.06
N ASN A 217 0.33 -9.10 11.33
CA ASN A 217 -0.59 -8.72 12.40
C ASN A 217 -0.54 -7.22 12.70
N ILE A 218 0.65 -6.61 12.73
CA ILE A 218 0.81 -5.17 12.93
C ILE A 218 0.22 -4.38 11.75
N ALA A 219 0.43 -4.85 10.52
CA ALA A 219 -0.19 -4.23 9.34
C ALA A 219 -1.73 -4.34 9.37
N ALA A 220 -2.27 -5.48 9.82
CA ALA A 220 -3.71 -5.66 9.99
C ALA A 220 -4.29 -4.79 11.12
N ASP A 221 -3.54 -4.58 12.21
CA ASP A 221 -3.95 -3.64 13.26
C ASP A 221 -4.05 -2.21 12.72
N LEU A 222 -3.08 -1.76 11.94
CA LEU A 222 -3.14 -0.45 11.27
C LEU A 222 -4.37 -0.33 10.36
N ASP A 223 -4.68 -1.34 9.55
CA ASP A 223 -5.88 -1.37 8.69
C ASP A 223 -7.17 -1.22 9.50
N ASN A 224 -7.26 -1.94 10.62
CA ASN A 224 -8.40 -1.84 11.53
C ASN A 224 -8.54 -0.45 12.16
N GLN A 225 -7.43 0.20 12.52
CA GLN A 225 -7.44 1.57 13.06
C GLN A 225 -7.86 2.58 11.98
N LEU A 226 -7.44 2.39 10.74
CA LEU A 226 -7.87 3.22 9.61
C LEU A 226 -9.37 3.10 9.35
N ASP A 227 -9.91 1.88 9.34
CA ASP A 227 -11.36 1.65 9.20
C ASP A 227 -12.16 2.28 10.36
N ALA A 228 -11.68 2.14 11.60
CA ALA A 228 -12.30 2.75 12.78
C ALA A 228 -12.29 4.29 12.73
N ALA A 229 -11.21 4.89 12.22
CA ALA A 229 -11.10 6.33 12.05
C ALA A 229 -12.13 6.87 11.03
N ILE A 230 -12.34 6.17 9.91
CA ILE A 230 -13.37 6.51 8.92
C ILE A 230 -14.77 6.49 9.56
N GLU A 231 -15.09 5.43 10.31
CA GLU A 231 -16.42 5.31 10.94
C GLU A 231 -16.63 6.39 12.01
N LEU A 232 -15.59 6.75 12.78
CA LEU A 232 -15.70 7.83 13.77
C LEU A 232 -15.86 9.21 13.11
N LEU A 233 -15.20 9.47 11.98
CA LEU A 233 -15.33 10.73 11.23
C LEU A 233 -16.73 10.89 10.62
N LYS A 234 -17.48 9.82 10.39
CA LYS A 234 -18.89 9.85 9.95
C LYS A 234 -19.88 10.08 11.10
N ASP A 235 -19.46 9.86 12.35
CA ASP A 235 -20.33 10.04 13.52
C ASP A 235 -20.47 11.53 13.88
N LYS A 236 -21.64 12.11 13.64
CA LYS A 236 -21.96 13.52 13.93
C LYS A 236 -21.96 13.85 15.45
N GLU A 237 -22.11 12.83 16.30
CA GLU A 237 -22.17 12.99 17.75
C GLU A 237 -20.80 12.73 18.43
N CYS A 238 -19.75 12.47 17.66
CA CYS A 238 -18.43 12.19 18.20
C CYS A 238 -17.88 13.39 19.01
N THR A 239 -17.04 13.07 19.97
CA THR A 239 -16.42 14.07 20.86
C THR A 239 -14.96 14.35 20.49
N VAL A 240 -14.45 15.50 20.90
CA VAL A 240 -13.02 15.85 20.79
C VAL A 240 -12.13 14.78 21.43
N THR A 241 -12.57 14.20 22.56
CA THR A 241 -11.80 13.16 23.25
C THR A 241 -11.71 11.89 22.42
N GLU A 242 -12.80 11.44 21.84
CA GLU A 242 -12.83 10.24 20.99
C GLU A 242 -11.97 10.43 19.73
N LEU A 243 -12.08 11.60 19.06
CA LEU A 243 -11.26 11.94 17.90
C LEU A 243 -9.75 11.96 18.23
N ASN A 244 -9.37 12.56 19.36
CA ASN A 244 -7.96 12.61 19.79
C ASN A 244 -7.43 11.23 20.23
N LEU A 245 -8.25 10.39 20.86
CA LEU A 245 -7.89 9.01 21.18
C LEU A 245 -7.70 8.19 19.91
N MET A 246 -8.61 8.30 18.95
CA MET A 246 -8.50 7.62 17.67
C MET A 246 -7.26 8.07 16.90
N LYS A 247 -7.01 9.38 16.83
CA LYS A 247 -5.78 9.91 16.25
C LYS A 247 -4.54 9.27 16.87
N LYS A 248 -4.49 9.17 18.21
CA LYS A 248 -3.39 8.53 18.91
C LYS A 248 -3.24 7.07 18.54
N SER A 249 -4.35 6.31 18.46
CA SER A 249 -4.33 4.89 18.07
C SER A 249 -3.83 4.70 16.64
N VAL A 250 -4.26 5.55 15.70
CA VAL A 250 -3.78 5.54 14.30
C VAL A 250 -2.27 5.84 14.24
N ASP A 251 -1.81 6.88 14.96
CA ASP A 251 -0.38 7.22 14.99
C ASP A 251 0.45 6.11 15.62
N GLU A 252 0.01 5.50 16.73
CA GLU A 252 0.70 4.40 17.40
C GLU A 252 0.79 3.14 16.52
N ALA A 253 -0.28 2.79 15.81
CA ALA A 253 -0.29 1.66 14.87
C ALA A 253 0.61 1.91 13.65
N LYS A 254 0.59 3.13 13.10
CA LYS A 254 1.50 3.55 12.03
C LYS A 254 2.97 3.43 12.47
N ASP A 255 3.30 3.99 13.64
CA ASP A 255 4.67 3.98 14.17
C ASP A 255 5.13 2.54 14.52
N ALA A 256 4.21 1.67 14.95
CA ALA A 256 4.49 0.25 15.16
C ALA A 256 4.89 -0.46 13.86
N LEU A 257 4.19 -0.19 12.75
CA LEU A 257 4.51 -0.77 11.44
C LEU A 257 5.85 -0.24 10.89
N LEU A 258 6.12 1.05 11.04
CA LEU A 258 7.39 1.64 10.61
C LEU A 258 8.57 1.14 11.44
N GLY A 259 8.39 0.96 12.76
CA GLY A 259 9.46 0.63 13.70
C GLY A 259 9.66 -0.86 13.97
N ILE A 260 8.91 -1.77 13.30
CA ILE A 260 9.00 -3.20 13.60
C ILE A 260 10.39 -3.77 13.29
N TRP A 261 11.01 -3.31 12.23
CA TRP A 261 12.33 -3.77 11.79
C TRP A 261 13.44 -3.39 12.76
N ASP A 262 13.32 -2.25 13.43
CA ASP A 262 14.29 -1.78 14.45
C ASP A 262 14.26 -2.62 15.73
N LYS A 263 13.23 -3.44 15.93
CA LYS A 263 13.05 -4.33 17.08
C LYS A 263 13.61 -5.72 16.87
N LEU A 264 14.13 -6.02 15.67
CA LEU A 264 14.78 -7.30 15.35
C LEU A 264 16.15 -7.42 16.03
N ILE A 265 16.14 -7.46 17.36
CA ILE A 265 17.35 -7.49 18.19
C ILE A 265 17.45 -8.82 18.93
N VAL A 266 18.64 -9.45 18.87
CA VAL A 266 19.02 -10.58 19.71
C VAL A 266 19.83 -10.07 20.88
N THR A 267 19.55 -10.57 22.08
CA THR A 267 20.30 -10.26 23.28
C THR A 267 20.92 -11.55 23.83
N ILE A 268 22.26 -11.56 23.99
CA ILE A 268 22.98 -12.65 24.63
C ILE A 268 23.36 -12.21 26.04
N LYS A 269 23.06 -13.02 27.05
CA LYS A 269 23.35 -12.74 28.46
C LYS A 269 24.20 -13.88 29.07
N PRO A 270 25.01 -13.59 30.10
CA PRO A 270 25.20 -12.29 30.76
C PRO A 270 26.00 -11.30 29.91
N THR A 271 25.72 -10.00 30.05
CA THR A 271 26.45 -8.90 29.37
C THR A 271 27.50 -8.25 30.27
N ASP A 272 27.44 -8.54 31.54
CA ASP A 272 28.26 -7.95 32.63
C ASP A 272 29.37 -8.89 33.11
N LYS A 273 29.47 -10.07 32.51
CA LYS A 273 30.48 -11.09 32.89
C LYS A 273 31.08 -11.67 31.61
N GLU A 274 32.40 -11.66 31.52
CA GLU A 274 33.17 -12.39 30.50
C GLU A 274 33.56 -13.79 30.99
N MET A 275 33.66 -14.03 32.29
CA MET A 275 33.99 -15.31 32.90
C MET A 275 32.80 -15.98 33.54
N LEU A 276 32.49 -17.18 33.12
CA LEU A 276 31.39 -18.01 33.60
C LEU A 276 31.91 -19.22 34.40
N GLY A 277 31.31 -19.47 35.59
CA GLY A 277 31.52 -20.69 36.35
C GLY A 277 30.56 -21.79 35.90
N ALA A 278 30.74 -23.01 36.43
CA ALA A 278 29.98 -24.21 36.06
C ALA A 278 28.44 -24.07 36.23
N GLU A 279 27.98 -23.19 37.12
CA GLU A 279 26.54 -22.94 37.37
C GLU A 279 25.97 -21.80 36.53
N ASP A 280 26.85 -20.98 35.90
CA ASP A 280 26.43 -19.89 35.04
C ASP A 280 25.95 -20.43 33.69
N LYS A 281 24.92 -19.81 33.12
CA LYS A 281 24.37 -20.18 31.82
C LYS A 281 24.31 -19.00 30.87
N VAL A 282 24.54 -19.26 29.61
CA VAL A 282 24.30 -18.34 28.51
C VAL A 282 22.84 -18.39 28.13
N ALA A 283 22.18 -17.25 28.12
CA ALA A 283 20.78 -17.09 27.74
C ALA A 283 20.69 -16.17 26.54
N ILE A 284 19.89 -16.55 25.54
CA ILE A 284 19.67 -15.77 24.33
C ILE A 284 18.15 -15.44 24.26
N SER A 285 17.81 -14.21 23.92
CA SER A 285 16.42 -13.78 23.86
C SER A 285 16.16 -12.76 22.75
N SER A 286 14.92 -12.69 22.31
CA SER A 286 14.37 -11.70 21.38
C SER A 286 12.99 -11.25 21.85
N GLU A 287 12.48 -10.17 21.29
CA GLU A 287 11.12 -9.68 21.53
C GLU A 287 10.06 -10.50 20.76
N PHE A 288 10.45 -11.22 19.69
CA PHE A 288 9.55 -11.95 18.79
C PHE A 288 9.63 -13.46 19.00
N ASP A 289 8.50 -14.07 19.37
CA ASP A 289 8.37 -15.52 19.60
C ASP A 289 8.13 -16.32 18.32
N ASP A 290 7.75 -15.68 17.22
CA ASP A 290 7.45 -16.29 15.91
C ASP A 290 8.69 -16.33 14.99
N LEU A 291 9.85 -15.89 15.46
CA LEU A 291 11.14 -16.02 14.81
C LEU A 291 12.04 -17.04 15.53
N GLN A 292 12.82 -17.78 14.77
CA GLN A 292 13.76 -18.76 15.32
C GLN A 292 15.08 -18.10 15.67
N ILE A 293 15.53 -18.24 16.91
CA ILE A 293 16.90 -17.86 17.27
C ILE A 293 17.83 -19.00 16.87
N ARG A 294 18.74 -18.76 15.92
CA ARG A 294 19.80 -19.66 15.54
C ARG A 294 21.12 -19.18 16.12
N TYR A 295 21.96 -20.13 16.63
CA TYR A 295 23.19 -19.75 17.29
C TYR A 295 24.33 -20.73 17.01
N THR A 296 25.56 -20.28 17.27
CA THR A 296 26.80 -21.06 17.29
C THR A 296 27.61 -20.70 18.53
N ILE A 297 28.52 -21.60 18.96
CA ILE A 297 29.40 -21.36 20.13
C ILE A 297 30.90 -21.31 19.74
N ASP A 298 31.20 -21.46 18.48
CA ASP A 298 32.54 -21.65 17.93
C ASP A 298 33.00 -20.48 17.04
N GLY A 299 32.24 -19.36 17.08
CA GLY A 299 32.54 -18.15 16.34
C GLY A 299 32.18 -18.18 14.85
N ASN A 300 31.68 -19.33 14.33
CA ASN A 300 31.11 -19.36 13.00
C ASN A 300 29.81 -18.52 12.96
N GLU A 301 29.46 -17.94 11.81
CA GLU A 301 28.22 -17.21 11.64
C GLU A 301 27.03 -18.17 11.77
N PRO A 302 25.94 -17.79 12.50
CA PRO A 302 24.72 -18.58 12.53
C PRO A 302 24.03 -18.53 11.18
N THR A 303 23.48 -19.67 10.77
CA THR A 303 22.74 -19.87 9.54
C THR A 303 21.37 -20.46 9.86
N TRP A 304 20.49 -20.53 8.86
CA TRP A 304 19.15 -21.15 9.02
C TRP A 304 19.21 -22.65 9.43
N PHE A 305 20.32 -23.33 9.20
CA PHE A 305 20.53 -24.73 9.61
C PHE A 305 21.42 -24.86 10.86
N SER A 306 21.87 -23.77 11.47
CA SER A 306 22.52 -23.78 12.78
C SER A 306 21.56 -24.24 13.87
N GLU A 307 22.10 -24.60 15.02
CA GLU A 307 21.32 -25.06 16.17
C GLU A 307 20.29 -24.01 16.60
N GLU A 308 19.05 -24.47 16.90
CA GLU A 308 17.99 -23.59 17.37
C GLU A 308 18.09 -23.43 18.88
N TYR A 309 18.09 -22.19 19.35
CA TYR A 309 18.11 -21.91 20.78
C TYR A 309 16.73 -22.17 21.40
N THR A 310 16.70 -23.06 22.38
CA THR A 310 15.46 -23.46 23.09
C THR A 310 15.53 -23.19 24.60
N GLU A 311 16.71 -23.27 25.20
CA GLU A 311 16.90 -23.05 26.63
C GLU A 311 18.33 -22.59 26.97
N PRO A 312 18.57 -21.94 28.12
CA PRO A 312 19.89 -21.51 28.53
C PRO A 312 20.86 -22.69 28.70
N PHE A 313 22.05 -22.58 28.12
CA PHE A 313 23.09 -23.61 28.12
C PHE A 313 24.32 -23.18 28.95
N ALA A 314 25.05 -24.15 29.47
CA ALA A 314 26.35 -23.95 30.14
C ALA A 314 27.49 -24.03 29.10
N MET A 315 28.61 -23.39 29.40
CA MET A 315 29.80 -23.52 28.58
C MET A 315 30.29 -24.97 28.51
N THR A 316 30.77 -25.37 27.35
CA THR A 316 31.34 -26.71 27.07
C THR A 316 32.84 -26.67 26.77
N ARG A 317 33.39 -25.45 26.54
CA ARG A 317 34.76 -25.19 26.15
C ARG A 317 35.44 -24.18 27.08
N SER A 318 36.77 -24.13 27.01
CA SER A 318 37.56 -23.14 27.75
C SER A 318 37.24 -21.70 27.33
N LYS A 319 37.00 -21.50 26.03
CA LYS A 319 36.54 -20.23 25.42
C LYS A 319 35.42 -20.53 24.42
N GLU A 320 34.34 -19.78 24.47
CA GLU A 320 33.30 -19.83 23.51
C GLU A 320 33.00 -18.44 22.95
N THR A 321 32.93 -18.37 21.63
CA THR A 321 32.40 -17.18 20.91
C THR A 321 30.99 -17.52 20.45
N VAL A 322 30.01 -17.05 21.24
CA VAL A 322 28.60 -17.27 20.98
C VAL A 322 28.13 -16.21 19.98
N LYS A 323 27.62 -16.65 18.84
CA LYS A 323 26.97 -15.79 17.86
C LYS A 323 25.52 -16.21 17.68
N ALA A 324 24.61 -15.24 17.53
CA ALA A 324 23.19 -15.54 17.37
C ALA A 324 22.50 -14.50 16.46
N ALA A 325 21.49 -14.96 15.73
CA ALA A 325 20.62 -14.12 14.91
C ALA A 325 19.20 -14.69 14.84
N LEU A 326 18.24 -13.87 14.43
CA LEU A 326 16.85 -14.26 14.18
C LEU A 326 16.68 -14.74 12.74
N PHE A 327 15.87 -15.77 12.57
CA PHE A 327 15.54 -16.36 11.28
C PHE A 327 14.04 -16.59 11.12
N LEU A 328 13.53 -16.33 9.91
CA LEU A 328 12.23 -16.79 9.45
C LEU A 328 12.47 -17.85 8.35
N GLY A 329 12.31 -19.12 8.73
CA GLY A 329 12.71 -20.20 7.84
C GLY A 329 14.18 -20.13 7.45
N ARG A 330 14.47 -19.83 6.17
CA ARG A 330 15.84 -19.70 5.65
C ARG A 330 16.36 -18.27 5.63
N ARG A 331 15.49 -17.27 5.82
CA ARG A 331 15.84 -15.85 5.77
C ARG A 331 16.33 -15.36 7.12
N GLN A 332 17.51 -14.77 7.14
CA GLN A 332 18.03 -14.06 8.30
C GLN A 332 17.29 -12.74 8.44
N MET A 333 16.72 -12.50 9.62
CA MET A 333 15.87 -11.34 9.92
C MET A 333 16.58 -10.26 10.72
N SER A 334 17.67 -10.60 11.45
CA SER A 334 18.41 -9.65 12.28
C SER A 334 19.90 -9.65 11.98
N GLU A 335 20.60 -8.62 12.42
CA GLU A 335 22.07 -8.64 12.50
C GLU A 335 22.52 -9.74 13.45
N VAL A 336 23.77 -10.23 13.23
CA VAL A 336 24.40 -11.22 14.11
C VAL A 336 24.97 -10.51 15.34
N VAL A 337 24.57 -10.97 16.51
CA VAL A 337 25.12 -10.50 17.79
C VAL A 337 26.16 -11.52 18.27
N SER A 338 27.29 -11.04 18.79
CA SER A 338 28.40 -11.86 19.28
C SER A 338 28.73 -11.55 20.73
N ALA A 339 28.96 -12.59 21.51
CA ALA A 339 29.49 -12.49 22.88
C ALA A 339 30.60 -13.53 23.10
N GLU A 340 31.70 -13.14 23.75
CA GLU A 340 32.78 -14.03 24.12
C GLU A 340 32.74 -14.35 25.63
N TYR A 341 32.86 -15.61 25.93
CA TYR A 341 32.89 -16.12 27.29
C TYR A 341 34.08 -17.03 27.51
N ILE A 342 34.61 -17.02 28.76
CA ILE A 342 35.70 -17.88 29.24
C ILE A 342 35.18 -18.72 30.40
N SER A 343 35.46 -20.00 30.41
CA SER A 343 35.22 -20.84 31.58
C SER A 343 36.21 -20.49 32.71
N LYS A 344 35.69 -20.25 33.93
CA LYS A 344 36.54 -20.08 35.13
C LYS A 344 37.41 -21.32 35.41
N GLU A 345 36.89 -22.48 35.06
CA GLU A 345 37.59 -23.77 35.19
C GLU A 345 38.80 -23.87 34.22
N ALA A 346 38.71 -23.16 33.07
CA ALA A 346 39.83 -23.12 32.11
C ALA A 346 41.02 -22.26 32.57
N LEU A 347 40.76 -21.36 33.50
CA LEU A 347 41.80 -20.54 34.15
C LEU A 347 42.40 -21.25 35.39
N ASN A 348 42.40 -22.59 35.38
CA ASN A 348 42.96 -23.40 36.46
C ASN A 348 44.45 -23.16 36.61
N VAL A 349 44.88 -22.97 37.82
CA VAL A 349 46.28 -22.77 38.24
C VAL A 349 47.21 -23.88 37.73
N GLU A 350 46.72 -25.13 37.68
CA GLU A 350 47.54 -26.26 37.27
C GLU A 350 47.91 -26.23 35.78
N ASP A 351 47.09 -25.56 34.97
CA ASP A 351 47.21 -25.52 33.50
C ASP A 351 47.90 -24.23 32.99
N SER A 352 48.30 -23.33 33.87
CA SER A 352 48.91 -22.06 33.49
C SER A 352 50.34 -22.25 32.92
N ILE A 353 50.63 -21.52 31.84
CA ILE A 353 51.80 -21.71 30.97
C ILE A 353 53.04 -21.07 31.58
N GLU A 354 52.90 -19.93 32.25
CA GLU A 354 54.05 -19.20 32.81
C GLU A 354 54.89 -20.08 33.74
N LYS A 355 54.33 -21.06 34.43
CA LYS A 355 55.09 -22.03 35.30
C LYS A 355 56.11 -22.86 34.54
N THR A 356 56.02 -22.93 33.22
CA THR A 356 56.95 -23.67 32.36
C THR A 356 58.12 -22.83 31.86
N TYR A 357 58.28 -21.60 32.38
CA TYR A 357 59.38 -20.74 31.96
C TYR A 357 60.74 -21.40 32.28
N LYS A 358 61.75 -21.20 31.35
CA LYS A 358 63.10 -21.64 31.53
C LYS A 358 63.93 -20.64 32.31
N SER A 359 63.70 -19.36 32.06
CA SER A 359 64.35 -18.28 32.80
C SER A 359 63.44 -17.04 32.80
N VAL A 360 63.53 -16.25 33.84
CA VAL A 360 62.82 -14.99 34.00
C VAL A 360 63.89 -13.90 34.28
N THR A 361 63.62 -12.73 33.70
CA THR A 361 64.40 -11.52 34.02
C THR A 361 63.44 -10.39 34.29
N ASP A 362 63.82 -9.58 35.29
CA ASP A 362 63.11 -8.27 35.49
C ASP A 362 64.19 -7.16 35.30
N ASN A 363 63.74 -5.94 35.20
CA ASN A 363 64.63 -4.80 34.99
C ASN A 363 65.17 -4.25 36.33
N GLY A 364 65.28 -5.08 37.38
CA GLY A 364 65.82 -4.75 38.72
C GLY A 364 64.86 -3.98 39.60
N THR A 365 63.54 -4.11 39.36
CA THR A 365 62.50 -3.41 40.14
C THR A 365 62.04 -4.18 41.35
N SER A 366 62.33 -5.49 41.46
CA SER A 366 61.96 -6.26 42.59
C SER A 366 63.14 -6.31 43.60
N GLY A 367 62.86 -6.04 44.86
CA GLY A 367 63.82 -6.18 45.96
C GLY A 367 64.00 -7.62 46.46
N ASP A 368 63.19 -8.55 46.00
CA ASP A 368 63.07 -9.89 46.56
C ASP A 368 62.83 -10.92 45.42
N SER A 369 63.76 -11.93 45.34
CA SER A 369 63.68 -13.04 44.38
C SER A 369 62.52 -14.01 44.70
N GLU A 370 62.01 -14.06 45.94
CA GLU A 370 60.89 -14.88 46.36
C GLU A 370 59.55 -14.26 45.80
N GLY A 371 59.43 -12.91 45.81
CA GLY A 371 58.29 -12.19 45.30
C GLY A 371 58.13 -12.39 43.79
N LEU A 372 59.18 -12.34 43.04
CA LEU A 372 59.15 -12.62 41.58
C LEU A 372 58.72 -14.07 41.26
N ALA A 373 59.25 -15.04 42.00
CA ALA A 373 58.90 -16.45 41.86
C ALA A 373 57.43 -16.69 42.30
N GLY A 374 56.95 -15.99 43.35
CA GLY A 374 55.57 -16.07 43.79
C GLY A 374 54.57 -15.56 42.73
N ALA A 375 54.88 -14.44 42.04
CA ALA A 375 54.02 -13.92 40.95
C ALA A 375 53.91 -14.87 39.73
N LEU A 376 54.79 -15.89 39.67
CA LEU A 376 54.84 -16.84 38.58
C LEU A 376 54.56 -18.31 38.97
N ASP A 377 54.12 -18.56 40.20
CA ASP A 377 53.75 -19.90 40.69
C ASP A 377 52.31 -20.31 40.37
N GLY A 378 51.54 -19.37 39.72
CA GLY A 378 50.18 -19.55 39.32
C GLY A 378 49.15 -19.40 40.47
N LYS A 379 49.55 -19.00 41.68
CA LYS A 379 48.66 -18.93 42.85
C LYS A 379 48.49 -17.49 43.31
N HIS A 380 47.31 -17.24 43.92
CA HIS A 380 47.05 -16.03 44.67
C HIS A 380 47.39 -16.32 46.15
N ASN A 381 48.64 -16.10 46.53
CA ASN A 381 49.08 -16.46 47.87
C ASN A 381 49.76 -15.32 48.67
N GLY A 382 49.73 -14.10 48.07
CA GLY A 382 50.31 -12.89 48.72
C GLY A 382 51.85 -12.81 48.64
N THR A 383 52.50 -13.69 47.84
CA THR A 383 53.94 -13.54 47.51
C THR A 383 54.03 -12.83 46.17
N ALA A 384 54.35 -11.54 46.23
CA ALA A 384 54.10 -10.66 45.06
C ALA A 384 55.40 -10.02 44.53
N TRP A 385 55.37 -9.76 43.19
CA TRP A 385 56.43 -8.95 42.54
C TRP A 385 56.15 -7.48 42.76
N GLN A 386 57.01 -6.80 43.53
CA GLN A 386 56.89 -5.40 43.94
C GLN A 386 57.48 -4.46 42.89
N LEU A 387 56.70 -3.46 42.45
CA LEU A 387 57.09 -2.52 41.38
C LEU A 387 57.85 -1.31 42.01
N GLN A 388 59.19 -1.42 42.20
CA GLN A 388 59.98 -0.35 42.78
C GLN A 388 60.41 0.74 41.78
N ASN A 389 60.35 0.47 40.47
CA ASN A 389 60.63 1.43 39.41
C ASN A 389 59.58 1.28 38.29
N ILE A 390 59.30 2.37 37.61
CA ILE A 390 58.41 2.40 36.40
C ILE A 390 59.23 3.01 35.26
N PRO A 391 59.19 2.43 34.04
CA PRO A 391 58.48 1.21 33.70
C PRO A 391 59.08 -0.05 34.33
N ALA A 392 58.26 -0.96 34.79
CA ALA A 392 58.64 -2.26 35.30
C ALA A 392 58.43 -3.30 34.20
N GLU A 393 59.45 -4.15 33.97
CA GLU A 393 59.40 -5.16 32.93
C GLU A 393 59.74 -6.54 33.51
N LEU A 394 58.93 -7.53 33.19
CA LEU A 394 59.07 -8.92 33.53
C LEU A 394 59.06 -9.74 32.24
N GLU A 395 60.24 -10.28 31.87
CA GLU A 395 60.41 -11.08 30.65
C GLU A 395 60.55 -12.56 31.02
N LEU A 396 59.67 -13.39 30.45
CA LEU A 396 59.70 -14.85 30.50
C LEU A 396 60.36 -15.40 29.25
N GLN A 397 61.31 -16.33 29.40
CA GLN A 397 61.87 -17.11 28.32
C GLN A 397 61.46 -18.57 28.51
N PHE A 398 60.90 -19.19 27.51
CA PHE A 398 60.51 -20.59 27.46
C PHE A 398 61.56 -21.46 26.75
N ALA A 399 61.53 -22.76 27.03
CA ALA A 399 62.48 -23.71 26.40
C ALA A 399 62.06 -23.93 24.92
N GLU A 400 60.80 -23.97 24.62
CA GLU A 400 60.20 -24.08 23.30
C GLU A 400 59.11 -23.00 23.16
N PRO A 401 58.75 -22.56 21.95
CA PRO A 401 57.72 -21.60 21.74
C PRO A 401 56.36 -22.08 22.31
N VAL A 402 55.74 -21.31 23.19
CA VAL A 402 54.41 -21.53 23.76
C VAL A 402 53.36 -20.77 22.99
N GLU A 403 52.16 -21.32 22.90
CA GLU A 403 51.01 -20.67 22.32
C GLU A 403 50.13 -20.07 23.42
N VAL A 404 49.82 -18.78 23.33
CA VAL A 404 49.13 -18.02 24.36
C VAL A 404 48.04 -17.16 23.69
N ASN A 405 46.85 -17.14 24.30
CA ASN A 405 45.75 -16.29 23.86
C ASN A 405 44.95 -15.64 25.01
N ALA A 406 45.37 -15.87 26.22
CA ALA A 406 44.85 -15.19 27.40
C ALA A 406 45.94 -15.01 28.46
N ALA A 407 45.80 -13.96 29.26
CA ALA A 407 46.64 -13.71 30.44
C ALA A 407 45.81 -13.14 31.57
N GLU A 408 46.16 -13.50 32.80
CA GLU A 408 45.65 -12.85 34.00
C GLU A 408 46.77 -12.11 34.69
N VAL A 409 46.46 -10.88 35.13
CA VAL A 409 47.31 -10.08 36.00
C VAL A 409 46.50 -9.77 37.28
N ALA A 410 47.03 -10.23 38.41
CA ALA A 410 46.40 -10.04 39.70
C ALA A 410 47.27 -9.20 40.61
N LEU A 411 46.65 -8.31 41.39
CA LEU A 411 47.32 -7.42 42.34
C LEU A 411 47.23 -7.99 43.72
N ASP A 412 48.38 -7.95 44.48
CA ASP A 412 48.42 -8.34 45.89
C ASP A 412 47.88 -7.21 46.80
N ASN A 413 47.06 -7.63 47.79
CA ASN A 413 46.51 -6.72 48.80
C ASN A 413 45.85 -5.45 48.23
N TYR A 414 45.12 -5.62 47.11
CA TYR A 414 44.48 -4.54 46.42
C TYR A 414 43.70 -3.61 47.35
N ILE A 415 44.04 -2.34 47.34
CA ILE A 415 43.31 -1.29 48.04
C ILE A 415 42.67 -0.40 46.97
N PRO A 416 41.33 -0.32 46.89
CA PRO A 416 40.62 0.49 45.91
C PRO A 416 41.17 1.92 45.84
N ASP A 417 41.29 2.47 44.63
CA ASP A 417 41.79 3.82 44.34
C ASP A 417 43.31 4.06 44.56
N TYR A 418 44.06 3.06 45.15
CA TYR A 418 45.45 3.25 45.51
C TYR A 418 46.43 2.25 44.91
N MET A 419 45.97 1.13 44.35
CA MET A 419 46.87 0.09 43.78
C MET A 419 46.60 -0.22 42.33
N ASP A 420 45.92 0.66 41.62
CA ASP A 420 45.61 0.43 40.22
C ASP A 420 46.82 0.52 39.28
N ILE A 421 46.83 -0.31 38.27
CA ILE A 421 47.70 -0.15 37.11
C ILE A 421 46.94 0.70 36.08
N LYS A 422 47.54 1.81 35.67
CA LYS A 422 46.91 2.77 34.75
C LYS A 422 47.34 2.57 33.28
N ASP A 423 48.47 1.89 33.06
CA ASP A 423 49.02 1.67 31.72
C ASP A 423 49.98 0.47 31.80
N MET A 424 49.68 -0.59 31.04
CA MET A 424 50.49 -1.78 30.91
C MET A 424 50.35 -2.40 29.54
N ASP A 425 51.43 -3.16 29.16
CA ASP A 425 51.44 -3.92 27.91
C ASP A 425 51.76 -5.38 28.23
N ILE A 426 51.18 -6.30 27.42
CA ILE A 426 51.62 -7.69 27.34
C ILE A 426 52.18 -7.87 25.94
N GLU A 427 53.50 -8.18 25.88
CA GLU A 427 54.26 -8.26 24.64
C GLU A 427 54.79 -9.66 24.42
N TYR A 428 54.91 -10.10 23.18
CA TYR A 428 55.61 -11.32 22.77
C TYR A 428 56.68 -11.02 21.75
N TRP A 429 57.72 -11.89 21.67
CA TRP A 429 58.80 -11.77 20.70
C TRP A 429 58.46 -12.49 19.41
N ASP A 430 58.42 -11.78 18.28
CA ASP A 430 58.07 -12.34 16.97
C ASP A 430 59.26 -12.98 16.25
N GLY A 431 60.39 -13.07 16.90
CA GLY A 431 61.72 -13.49 16.34
C GLY A 431 62.56 -12.31 15.90
N ASN A 432 62.04 -11.08 15.84
CA ASN A 432 62.76 -9.90 15.39
C ASN A 432 62.52 -8.66 16.30
N LYS A 433 61.31 -8.50 16.84
CA LYS A 433 60.89 -7.38 17.68
C LYS A 433 59.88 -7.83 18.72
N TRP A 434 59.69 -7.01 19.74
CA TRP A 434 58.55 -7.13 20.63
C TRP A 434 57.29 -6.62 19.94
N VAL A 435 56.18 -7.36 20.06
CA VAL A 435 54.85 -7.06 19.52
C VAL A 435 53.86 -7.08 20.66
N ALA A 436 53.04 -6.07 20.80
CA ALA A 436 52.02 -6.01 21.84
C ALA A 436 50.87 -6.96 21.47
N ALA A 437 50.50 -7.86 22.39
CA ALA A 437 49.28 -8.59 22.41
C ALA A 437 48.17 -7.79 23.15
N VAL A 438 48.59 -7.03 24.17
CA VAL A 438 47.77 -6.05 24.90
C VAL A 438 48.61 -4.77 25.00
N GLU A 439 48.00 -3.61 24.65
CA GLU A 439 48.65 -2.31 24.65
C GLU A 439 47.84 -1.30 25.49
N GLY A 440 48.55 -0.58 26.40
CA GLY A 440 47.91 0.55 27.12
C GLY A 440 46.80 0.15 28.08
N ALA A 441 46.73 -1.08 28.52
CA ALA A 441 45.67 -1.57 29.37
C ALA A 441 45.76 -1.07 30.82
N SER A 442 44.64 -1.04 31.51
CA SER A 442 44.56 -0.67 32.94
C SER A 442 43.92 -1.79 33.77
N ILE A 443 44.28 -1.83 35.08
CA ILE A 443 43.62 -2.69 36.08
C ILE A 443 43.17 -1.78 37.20
N ASP A 444 41.85 -1.75 37.46
CA ASP A 444 41.16 -0.98 38.50
C ASP A 444 40.49 -1.88 39.54
N GLY A 445 40.98 -3.08 39.74
CA GLY A 445 40.47 -4.10 40.64
C GLY A 445 41.53 -5.08 41.08
N GLN A 446 41.16 -6.18 41.76
CA GLN A 446 42.11 -7.17 42.25
C GLN A 446 42.80 -7.95 41.14
N SER A 447 42.08 -8.33 40.12
CA SER A 447 42.60 -9.03 38.95
C SER A 447 41.85 -8.71 37.68
N ARG A 448 42.52 -8.84 36.56
CA ARG A 448 41.92 -8.75 35.24
C ARG A 448 42.47 -9.83 34.32
N VAL A 449 41.57 -10.46 33.57
CA VAL A 449 41.89 -11.37 32.47
C VAL A 449 41.85 -10.59 31.17
N PHE A 450 42.86 -10.76 30.34
CA PHE A 450 42.97 -10.17 29.02
C PHE A 450 42.88 -11.26 27.96
N LEU A 451 42.04 -11.08 26.97
CA LEU A 451 41.93 -11.92 25.77
C LEU A 451 42.61 -11.21 24.60
N PHE A 452 43.34 -11.98 23.80
CA PHE A 452 43.98 -11.47 22.60
C PHE A 452 44.11 -12.57 21.54
N ASP A 453 44.45 -12.20 20.33
CA ASP A 453 44.73 -13.13 19.25
C ASP A 453 45.87 -14.05 19.62
N SER A 454 45.72 -15.36 19.33
CA SER A 454 46.75 -16.35 19.64
C SER A 454 48.08 -16.01 18.98
N PHE A 455 49.11 -16.02 19.79
CA PHE A 455 50.47 -15.92 19.28
C PHE A 455 51.29 -17.12 19.75
N LYS A 456 52.38 -17.45 19.02
CA LYS A 456 53.35 -18.50 19.39
C LYS A 456 54.73 -17.87 19.53
N SER A 457 55.28 -17.91 20.75
CA SER A 457 56.56 -17.28 21.06
C SER A 457 57.34 -18.04 22.14
N ASP A 458 58.68 -17.97 22.07
CA ASP A 458 59.56 -18.43 23.15
C ASP A 458 59.84 -17.38 24.20
N LYS A 459 59.29 -16.14 24.02
CA LYS A 459 59.43 -15.05 25.01
C LYS A 459 58.13 -14.28 25.15
N VAL A 460 57.72 -14.03 26.40
CA VAL A 460 56.58 -13.16 26.73
C VAL A 460 57.01 -12.14 27.79
N LYS A 461 56.56 -10.91 27.71
CA LYS A 461 56.92 -9.83 28.62
C LYS A 461 55.65 -9.12 29.11
N LEU A 462 55.59 -8.94 30.42
CA LEU A 462 54.69 -7.99 31.08
C LEU A 462 55.44 -6.69 31.32
N ARG A 463 54.89 -5.57 30.84
CA ARG A 463 55.48 -4.25 31.00
C ARG A 463 54.45 -3.32 31.66
N ILE A 464 54.80 -2.75 32.82
CA ILE A 464 53.94 -1.78 33.52
C ILE A 464 54.53 -0.39 33.27
N ASN A 465 53.82 0.41 32.49
CA ASN A 465 54.25 1.74 32.08
C ASN A 465 53.88 2.80 33.14
N LYS A 466 52.75 2.60 33.83
CA LYS A 466 52.21 3.54 34.83
C LYS A 466 51.37 2.83 35.87
N ALA A 467 51.71 3.05 37.18
CA ALA A 467 50.87 2.64 38.32
C ALA A 467 50.60 3.84 39.19
N TRP A 468 49.39 3.91 39.81
CA TRP A 468 48.95 5.11 40.52
C TRP A 468 49.77 5.40 41.80
N LEU A 469 50.15 4.39 42.57
CA LEU A 469 50.82 4.50 43.85
C LEU A 469 52.30 4.83 43.77
N TYR A 470 52.94 4.60 42.66
CA TYR A 470 54.36 4.83 42.48
C TYR A 470 54.78 6.27 42.79
N ASP A 471 53.96 7.25 42.36
CA ASP A 471 54.32 8.67 42.53
C ASP A 471 54.07 9.22 43.93
N TYR A 472 53.17 8.62 44.74
CA TYR A 472 52.73 9.19 46.02
C TYR A 472 53.30 8.48 47.24
N TYR A 473 53.26 7.14 47.28
CA TYR A 473 53.61 6.38 48.49
C TYR A 473 55.00 5.69 48.42
N HIS A 474 55.76 5.92 47.38
CA HIS A 474 57.12 5.34 47.23
C HIS A 474 58.02 5.58 48.42
N ASN A 475 57.95 6.75 49.02
CA ASN A 475 58.73 7.10 50.22
C ASN A 475 58.27 6.38 51.51
N TYR A 476 57.16 5.66 51.50
CA TYR A 476 56.60 4.91 52.61
C TYR A 476 56.80 3.40 52.51
N GLY A 477 57.50 2.93 51.48
CA GLY A 477 57.73 1.49 51.22
C GLY A 477 56.50 0.72 50.76
N TRP A 478 55.50 1.41 50.24
CA TRP A 478 54.29 0.80 49.66
C TRP A 478 54.40 0.84 48.18
N TYR A 479 54.27 -0.33 47.54
CA TYR A 479 54.42 -0.50 46.09
C TYR A 479 53.21 -1.21 45.51
N THR A 480 52.85 -0.89 44.29
CA THR A 480 51.97 -1.75 43.53
C THR A 480 52.66 -3.09 43.38
N SER A 481 51.97 -4.17 43.68
CA SER A 481 52.52 -5.52 43.68
C SER A 481 51.66 -6.44 42.84
N ILE A 482 52.31 -7.20 42.00
CA ILE A 482 51.67 -8.23 41.14
C ILE A 482 51.73 -9.56 41.89
N ASP A 483 50.59 -10.08 42.34
CA ASP A 483 50.47 -11.37 43.01
C ASP A 483 50.50 -12.53 42.07
N ALA A 484 49.92 -12.36 40.84
CA ALA A 484 50.02 -13.36 39.78
C ALA A 484 50.08 -12.74 38.38
N PHE A 485 50.99 -13.26 37.54
CA PHE A 485 50.97 -13.11 36.11
C PHE A 485 50.84 -14.48 35.48
N ARG A 486 49.65 -14.85 35.03
CA ARG A 486 49.30 -16.17 34.47
C ARG A 486 49.06 -16.09 33.00
N LEU A 487 49.55 -17.09 32.24
CA LEU A 487 49.38 -17.21 30.79
C LEU A 487 48.58 -18.47 30.46
N PHE A 488 47.68 -18.39 29.53
CA PHE A 488 46.80 -19.50 29.13
C PHE A 488 46.70 -19.64 27.63
N ASN A 489 46.54 -20.87 27.17
CA ASN A 489 46.00 -21.19 25.86
C ASN A 489 44.57 -21.74 26.04
N LEU A 490 43.61 -20.91 25.75
CA LEU A 490 42.18 -21.27 25.87
C LEU A 490 41.61 -21.96 24.61
N ASN A 491 42.49 -22.27 23.64
CA ASN A 491 42.12 -23.07 22.50
C ASN A 491 42.07 -24.55 22.93
N ASP A 492 40.87 -25.10 23.02
CA ASP A 492 40.70 -26.53 23.25
C ASP A 492 41.26 -27.31 22.06
N VAL A 493 41.94 -28.44 22.33
CA VAL A 493 42.30 -29.38 21.29
C VAL A 493 41.03 -30.09 20.83
N ILE A 494 40.37 -29.52 19.81
CA ILE A 494 39.13 -30.07 19.27
C ILE A 494 39.51 -31.10 18.21
N THR A 495 39.16 -32.36 18.48
CA THR A 495 39.24 -33.43 17.48
C THR A 495 37.87 -33.64 16.87
N THR A 496 37.61 -33.00 15.74
CA THR A 496 36.38 -33.18 14.97
C THR A 496 36.66 -33.94 13.68
N ASP A 497 35.69 -34.72 13.23
CA ASP A 497 35.75 -35.44 11.95
C ASP A 497 35.16 -34.60 10.83
N LYS A 498 35.98 -34.05 9.97
CA LYS A 498 35.58 -33.26 8.79
C LYS A 498 35.50 -34.06 7.50
N SER A 499 35.81 -35.37 7.56
CA SER A 499 35.93 -36.20 6.36
C SER A 499 34.70 -36.21 5.48
N SER A 500 33.49 -36.23 6.09
CA SER A 500 32.21 -36.18 5.37
C SER A 500 31.98 -34.82 4.74
N LEU A 501 32.24 -33.72 5.45
CA LEU A 501 32.13 -32.36 4.94
C LEU A 501 33.03 -32.12 3.73
N ASP A 502 34.31 -32.52 3.84
CA ASP A 502 35.30 -32.36 2.76
C ASP A 502 34.94 -33.18 1.50
N MET A 503 34.35 -34.37 1.71
CA MET A 503 33.83 -35.16 0.61
C MET A 503 32.65 -34.46 -0.10
N VAL A 504 31.69 -33.94 0.65
CA VAL A 504 30.52 -33.24 0.09
C VAL A 504 30.95 -31.93 -0.59
N ILE A 505 31.87 -31.16 -0.03
CA ILE A 505 32.46 -29.99 -0.68
C ILE A 505 33.06 -30.36 -2.04
N SER A 506 33.81 -31.50 -2.12
CA SER A 506 34.38 -31.99 -3.38
C SER A 506 33.29 -32.37 -4.41
N VAL A 507 32.14 -32.93 -3.96
CA VAL A 507 30.99 -33.21 -4.83
C VAL A 507 30.34 -31.91 -5.32
N ALA A 508 30.13 -30.97 -4.43
CA ALA A 508 29.57 -29.65 -4.75
C ALA A 508 30.43 -28.91 -5.79
N GLN A 509 31.76 -28.93 -5.63
CA GLN A 509 32.66 -28.32 -6.60
C GLN A 509 32.56 -28.97 -7.99
N LYS A 510 32.37 -30.28 -8.07
CA LYS A 510 32.14 -30.95 -9.36
C LYS A 510 30.85 -30.54 -10.06
N ASN A 511 29.78 -30.27 -9.30
CA ASN A 511 28.54 -29.75 -9.85
C ASN A 511 28.71 -28.32 -10.40
N ILE A 512 29.49 -27.48 -9.70
CA ILE A 512 29.90 -26.15 -10.20
C ILE A 512 30.67 -26.29 -11.52
N ASP A 513 31.71 -27.14 -11.53
CA ASP A 513 32.59 -27.34 -12.70
C ASP A 513 31.81 -27.92 -13.91
N ALA A 514 30.72 -28.63 -13.65
CA ALA A 514 29.84 -29.19 -14.68
C ALA A 514 28.77 -28.18 -15.19
N GLY A 515 28.64 -27.00 -14.57
CA GLY A 515 27.63 -25.99 -14.90
C GLY A 515 26.23 -26.32 -14.40
N GLU A 516 26.08 -27.33 -13.53
CA GLU A 516 24.76 -27.72 -12.99
C GLU A 516 24.13 -26.62 -12.14
N VAL A 517 24.94 -25.83 -11.43
CA VAL A 517 24.49 -24.71 -10.59
C VAL A 517 23.93 -23.59 -11.45
N ASP A 518 24.59 -23.26 -12.58
CA ASP A 518 24.19 -22.15 -13.45
C ASP A 518 22.82 -22.38 -14.12
N THR A 519 22.40 -23.64 -14.24
CA THR A 519 21.11 -24.02 -14.84
C THR A 519 19.99 -24.17 -13.82
N ALA A 520 20.27 -24.09 -12.52
CA ALA A 520 19.25 -24.16 -11.48
C ALA A 520 18.47 -22.84 -11.38
N ILE A 521 17.28 -22.89 -10.77
CA ILE A 521 16.49 -21.70 -10.43
C ILE A 521 17.29 -20.79 -9.47
N GLU A 522 16.93 -19.50 -9.44
CA GLU A 522 17.74 -18.48 -8.77
C GLU A 522 17.90 -18.73 -7.27
N SER A 523 16.82 -19.03 -6.57
CA SER A 523 16.84 -19.32 -5.13
C SER A 523 17.73 -20.52 -4.77
N VAL A 524 17.73 -21.56 -5.61
CA VAL A 524 18.60 -22.73 -5.43
C VAL A 524 20.07 -22.38 -5.71
N ARG A 525 20.35 -21.61 -6.74
CA ARG A 525 21.72 -21.16 -7.09
C ARG A 525 22.32 -20.30 -5.98
N GLU A 526 21.53 -19.36 -5.44
CA GLU A 526 21.94 -18.49 -4.34
C GLU A 526 22.17 -19.29 -3.04
N SER A 527 21.18 -20.10 -2.65
CA SER A 527 21.25 -20.95 -1.45
C SER A 527 22.43 -21.94 -1.52
N PHE A 528 22.59 -22.62 -2.65
CA PHE A 528 23.72 -23.52 -2.88
C PHE A 528 25.05 -22.78 -2.72
N THR A 529 25.20 -21.59 -3.33
CA THR A 529 26.44 -20.81 -3.29
C THR A 529 26.74 -20.37 -1.86
N ALA A 530 25.75 -19.90 -1.11
CA ALA A 530 25.91 -19.50 0.28
C ALA A 530 26.35 -20.69 1.16
N VAL A 531 25.63 -21.81 1.08
CA VAL A 531 25.95 -23.02 1.88
C VAL A 531 27.31 -23.61 1.50
N PHE A 532 27.66 -23.62 0.21
CA PHE A 532 28.97 -24.10 -0.26
C PHE A 532 30.11 -23.25 0.27
N ASN A 533 30.01 -21.92 0.26
CA ASN A 533 31.01 -21.03 0.81
C ASN A 533 31.15 -21.21 2.32
N TYR A 534 30.00 -21.23 3.03
CA TYR A 534 29.99 -21.51 4.47
C TYR A 534 30.63 -22.86 4.81
N ALA A 535 30.37 -23.91 4.03
CA ALA A 535 30.97 -25.22 4.20
C ALA A 535 32.49 -25.18 4.11
N LYS A 536 33.07 -24.38 3.20
CA LYS A 536 34.51 -24.18 3.08
C LYS A 536 35.07 -23.46 4.32
N ASP A 537 34.37 -22.45 4.82
CA ASP A 537 34.78 -21.71 6.01
C ASP A 537 34.75 -22.62 7.26
N VAL A 538 33.71 -23.43 7.45
CA VAL A 538 33.59 -24.42 8.52
C VAL A 538 34.70 -25.49 8.40
N SER A 539 35.00 -25.97 7.18
CA SER A 539 36.08 -26.91 6.96
C SER A 539 37.44 -26.31 7.29
N ALA A 540 37.70 -25.05 6.99
CA ALA A 540 38.93 -24.33 7.28
C ALA A 540 39.09 -23.97 8.78
N ASN A 541 37.97 -23.69 9.50
CA ASN A 541 38.01 -23.29 10.90
C ASN A 541 38.33 -24.48 11.82
N VAL A 542 39.50 -24.44 12.47
CA VAL A 542 39.96 -25.51 13.37
C VAL A 542 39.16 -25.60 14.66
N GLN A 543 38.39 -24.57 15.00
CA GLN A 543 37.53 -24.50 16.18
C GLN A 543 36.09 -24.93 15.90
N SER A 544 35.75 -25.27 14.66
CA SER A 544 34.36 -25.70 14.34
C SER A 544 33.93 -26.91 15.19
N SER A 545 32.74 -26.79 15.78
CA SER A 545 32.15 -27.88 16.54
C SER A 545 31.66 -29.02 15.65
N GLN A 546 31.58 -30.25 16.17
CA GLN A 546 31.08 -31.38 15.38
C GLN A 546 29.62 -31.12 14.94
N ALA A 547 28.82 -30.51 15.77
CA ALA A 547 27.43 -30.15 15.43
C ALA A 547 27.33 -29.21 14.23
N VAL A 548 28.20 -28.16 14.19
CA VAL A 548 28.26 -27.24 13.04
C VAL A 548 28.73 -27.97 11.79
N ILE A 549 29.73 -28.84 11.89
CA ILE A 549 30.25 -29.67 10.77
C ILE A 549 29.15 -30.58 10.20
N ASP A 550 28.43 -31.30 11.09
CA ASP A 550 27.38 -32.25 10.70
C ASP A 550 26.18 -31.55 10.08
N ASN A 551 25.70 -30.46 10.68
CA ASN A 551 24.59 -29.65 10.15
C ASN A 551 24.94 -29.04 8.78
N THR A 552 26.16 -28.52 8.65
CA THR A 552 26.66 -27.97 7.38
C THR A 552 26.77 -29.04 6.29
N THR A 553 27.23 -30.25 6.67
CA THR A 553 27.31 -31.39 5.75
C THR A 553 25.92 -31.76 5.22
N ILE A 554 24.92 -31.85 6.12
CA ILE A 554 23.52 -32.14 5.76
C ILE A 554 22.98 -31.05 4.85
N ALA A 555 23.14 -29.78 5.23
CA ALA A 555 22.64 -28.64 4.47
C ALA A 555 23.22 -28.62 3.04
N LEU A 556 24.54 -28.86 2.89
CA LEU A 556 25.15 -28.89 1.57
C LEU A 556 24.66 -30.08 0.72
N ILE A 557 24.40 -31.24 1.33
CA ILE A 557 23.76 -32.36 0.62
C ILE A 557 22.37 -32.00 0.11
N GLU A 558 21.57 -31.33 0.93
CA GLU A 558 20.23 -30.88 0.55
C GLU A 558 20.29 -29.89 -0.62
N GLU A 559 21.23 -28.94 -0.58
CA GLU A 559 21.38 -27.97 -1.68
C GLU A 559 21.85 -28.65 -2.99
N ILE A 560 22.73 -29.64 -2.91
CA ILE A 560 23.10 -30.46 -4.08
C ILE A 560 21.87 -31.17 -4.67
N GLN A 561 20.98 -31.71 -3.84
CA GLN A 561 19.78 -32.40 -4.30
C GLN A 561 18.81 -31.46 -5.01
N LYS A 562 18.75 -30.18 -4.61
CA LYS A 562 17.91 -29.15 -5.22
C LYS A 562 18.39 -28.69 -6.60
N LEU A 563 19.64 -28.97 -7.00
CA LEU A 563 20.14 -28.63 -8.33
C LEU A 563 19.33 -29.26 -9.49
N GLY A 564 18.40 -30.20 -9.15
CA GLY A 564 17.41 -30.72 -10.09
C GLY A 564 16.29 -29.74 -10.47
N PHE A 565 16.04 -28.69 -9.69
CA PHE A 565 15.09 -27.62 -10.03
C PHE A 565 15.74 -26.68 -11.05
N LYS A 566 15.49 -26.91 -12.35
CA LYS A 566 16.06 -26.15 -13.44
C LYS A 566 15.21 -24.97 -13.82
N ALA A 567 15.85 -23.85 -14.08
CA ALA A 567 15.16 -22.66 -14.58
C ALA A 567 14.53 -22.91 -15.95
N GLY A 568 13.31 -22.44 -16.16
CA GLY A 568 12.59 -22.56 -17.44
C GLY A 568 13.21 -21.70 -18.54
N ASP A 569 13.14 -22.18 -19.80
CA ASP A 569 13.54 -21.40 -20.97
C ASP A 569 12.46 -20.36 -21.31
N LYS A 570 12.73 -19.12 -20.98
CA LYS A 570 11.82 -17.97 -21.15
C LYS A 570 11.83 -17.36 -22.55
N THR A 571 12.58 -17.93 -23.49
CA THR A 571 12.81 -17.32 -24.81
C THR A 571 11.52 -17.10 -25.60
N ASP A 572 10.65 -18.10 -25.68
CA ASP A 572 9.40 -18.01 -26.43
C ASP A 572 8.40 -17.07 -25.71
N LEU A 573 8.25 -17.21 -24.39
CA LEU A 573 7.43 -16.32 -23.58
C LEU A 573 7.85 -14.85 -23.72
N GLN A 574 9.17 -14.56 -23.71
CA GLN A 574 9.69 -13.21 -23.91
C GLN A 574 9.35 -12.66 -25.31
N ASN A 575 9.44 -13.50 -26.33
CA ASN A 575 9.09 -13.12 -27.71
C ASN A 575 7.60 -12.78 -27.82
N HIS A 576 6.73 -13.63 -27.24
CA HIS A 576 5.28 -13.42 -27.24
C HIS A 576 4.87 -12.21 -26.39
N TYR A 577 5.45 -12.06 -25.21
CA TYR A 577 5.24 -10.88 -24.38
C TYR A 577 5.60 -9.57 -25.10
N THR A 578 6.77 -9.54 -25.76
CA THR A 578 7.20 -8.36 -26.52
C THR A 578 6.26 -8.06 -27.69
N LEU A 579 5.77 -9.09 -28.37
CA LEU A 579 4.82 -8.96 -29.48
C LEU A 579 3.47 -8.40 -28.99
N TYR A 580 2.93 -8.98 -27.94
CA TYR A 580 1.58 -8.70 -27.47
C TYR A 580 1.49 -7.44 -26.58
N SER A 581 2.55 -7.06 -25.87
CA SER A 581 2.60 -5.79 -25.14
C SER A 581 2.57 -4.55 -26.05
N ALA A 582 2.87 -4.74 -27.36
CA ALA A 582 2.79 -3.67 -28.36
C ALA A 582 1.41 -3.53 -29.01
N LEU A 583 0.41 -4.34 -28.64
CA LEU A 583 -0.94 -4.24 -29.20
C LEU A 583 -1.64 -2.96 -28.73
N ASP A 584 -2.28 -2.30 -29.67
CA ASP A 584 -3.19 -1.18 -29.37
C ASP A 584 -4.57 -1.73 -28.94
N LEU A 585 -4.77 -1.83 -27.65
CA LEU A 585 -5.98 -2.42 -27.07
C LEU A 585 -7.25 -1.59 -27.31
N ASP A 586 -7.15 -0.35 -27.74
CA ASP A 586 -8.31 0.48 -28.09
C ASP A 586 -9.02 -0.02 -29.35
N GLN A 587 -8.34 -0.85 -30.16
CA GLN A 587 -8.91 -1.48 -31.34
C GLN A 587 -9.73 -2.74 -31.04
N TYR A 588 -9.74 -3.19 -29.78
CA TYR A 588 -10.45 -4.41 -29.35
C TYR A 588 -11.67 -4.09 -28.51
N ILE A 589 -12.66 -4.99 -28.54
CA ILE A 589 -13.92 -4.83 -27.79
C ILE A 589 -13.63 -4.98 -26.28
N ASP A 590 -14.17 -4.08 -25.47
CA ASP A 590 -14.08 -4.15 -24.00
C ASP A 590 -14.98 -5.29 -23.49
N GLY A 591 -14.44 -6.14 -22.61
CA GLY A 591 -15.14 -7.29 -22.04
C GLY A 591 -14.19 -8.33 -21.46
N ALA A 592 -14.75 -9.47 -21.08
CA ALA A 592 -14.04 -10.54 -20.39
C ALA A 592 -12.80 -11.06 -21.15
N GLU A 593 -12.85 -11.08 -22.49
CA GLU A 593 -11.73 -11.55 -23.33
C GLU A 593 -10.55 -10.56 -23.27
N LYS A 594 -10.83 -9.24 -23.29
CA LYS A 594 -9.80 -8.21 -23.17
C LYS A 594 -9.24 -8.17 -21.77
N ASP A 595 -10.09 -8.30 -20.73
CA ASP A 595 -9.64 -8.36 -19.33
C ASP A 595 -8.75 -9.59 -19.09
N ALA A 596 -9.14 -10.76 -19.62
CA ALA A 596 -8.33 -11.98 -19.53
C ALA A 596 -6.99 -11.85 -20.26
N PHE A 597 -6.94 -11.13 -21.37
CA PHE A 597 -5.69 -10.85 -22.09
C PHE A 597 -4.76 -9.96 -21.27
N VAL A 598 -5.28 -8.91 -20.64
CA VAL A 598 -4.48 -8.02 -19.77
C VAL A 598 -3.93 -8.81 -18.57
N GLU A 599 -4.77 -9.64 -17.92
CA GLU A 599 -4.34 -10.50 -16.83
C GLU A 599 -3.25 -11.49 -17.27
N ALA A 600 -3.42 -12.13 -18.43
CA ALA A 600 -2.43 -13.06 -18.96
C ALA A 600 -1.10 -12.38 -19.32
N LEU A 601 -1.15 -11.15 -19.85
CA LEU A 601 0.04 -10.36 -20.16
C LEU A 601 0.77 -9.94 -18.89
N GLU A 602 0.06 -9.49 -17.85
CA GLU A 602 0.64 -9.18 -16.55
C GLU A 602 1.28 -10.41 -15.89
N ASN A 603 0.61 -11.57 -15.96
CA ASN A 603 1.14 -12.82 -15.44
C ASN A 603 2.40 -13.25 -16.19
N ALA A 604 2.40 -13.14 -17.53
CA ALA A 604 3.58 -13.41 -18.36
C ALA A 604 4.77 -12.53 -17.97
N GLY A 605 4.52 -11.23 -17.71
CA GLY A 605 5.52 -10.28 -17.22
C GLY A 605 6.10 -10.68 -15.87
N LYS A 606 5.29 -11.18 -14.93
CA LYS A 606 5.74 -11.69 -13.61
C LYS A 606 6.63 -12.92 -13.79
N VAL A 607 6.22 -13.90 -14.59
CA VAL A 607 6.99 -15.13 -14.82
C VAL A 607 8.32 -14.84 -15.52
N LEU A 608 8.37 -13.84 -16.40
CA LEU A 608 9.61 -13.43 -17.07
C LEU A 608 10.67 -12.92 -16.11
N VAL A 609 10.27 -12.19 -15.06
CA VAL A 609 11.20 -11.66 -14.04
C VAL A 609 11.42 -12.59 -12.86
N ASP A 610 10.60 -13.63 -12.72
CA ASP A 610 10.73 -14.61 -11.65
C ASP A 610 11.94 -15.52 -11.88
N GLY A 611 13.01 -15.36 -11.08
CA GLY A 611 14.22 -16.20 -11.16
C GLY A 611 13.99 -17.68 -10.82
N ASP A 612 12.87 -17.99 -10.17
CA ASP A 612 12.50 -19.34 -9.71
C ASP A 612 11.48 -20.04 -10.62
N ALA A 613 11.06 -19.38 -11.71
CA ALA A 613 10.11 -19.98 -12.64
C ALA A 613 10.69 -21.27 -13.29
N LEU A 614 10.00 -22.37 -13.07
CA LEU A 614 10.29 -23.66 -13.70
C LEU A 614 9.77 -23.69 -15.15
N GLU A 615 10.19 -24.69 -15.92
CA GLU A 615 9.72 -24.89 -17.31
C GLU A 615 8.19 -24.98 -17.41
N GLU A 616 7.53 -25.62 -16.43
CA GLU A 616 6.06 -25.73 -16.41
C GLU A 616 5.40 -24.37 -16.23
N ASP A 617 5.95 -23.49 -15.37
CA ASP A 617 5.42 -22.14 -15.12
C ASP A 617 5.54 -21.28 -16.38
N VAL A 618 6.68 -21.35 -17.06
CA VAL A 618 6.94 -20.63 -18.31
C VAL A 618 5.99 -21.08 -19.41
N VAL A 619 5.85 -22.40 -19.61
CA VAL A 619 4.97 -22.97 -20.65
C VAL A 619 3.49 -22.64 -20.37
N VAL A 620 3.06 -22.72 -19.11
CA VAL A 620 1.66 -22.40 -18.73
C VAL A 620 1.39 -20.91 -18.95
N ALA A 621 2.32 -20.02 -18.58
CA ALA A 621 2.16 -18.59 -18.79
C ALA A 621 2.12 -18.23 -20.27
N ASP A 622 3.01 -18.83 -21.07
CA ASP A 622 3.05 -18.62 -22.51
C ASP A 622 1.76 -19.09 -23.21
N GLN A 623 1.28 -20.30 -22.86
CA GLN A 623 0.04 -20.82 -23.45
C GLN A 623 -1.18 -19.96 -23.07
N LYS A 624 -1.28 -19.50 -21.83
CA LYS A 624 -2.35 -18.59 -21.40
C LYS A 624 -2.33 -17.27 -22.16
N LEU A 625 -1.14 -16.71 -22.39
CA LEU A 625 -0.97 -15.47 -23.15
C LEU A 625 -1.40 -15.65 -24.61
N LEU A 626 -1.02 -16.79 -25.22
CA LEU A 626 -1.41 -17.13 -26.57
C LEU A 626 -2.93 -17.33 -26.69
N ASP A 627 -3.52 -18.13 -25.79
CA ASP A 627 -4.97 -18.41 -25.79
C ASP A 627 -5.79 -17.12 -25.59
N ALA A 628 -5.36 -16.25 -24.68
CA ALA A 628 -6.01 -14.98 -24.44
C ALA A 628 -5.86 -14.00 -25.62
N ALA A 629 -4.70 -13.99 -26.27
CA ALA A 629 -4.48 -13.17 -27.47
C ALA A 629 -5.33 -13.63 -28.66
N GLU A 630 -5.53 -14.95 -28.81
CA GLU A 630 -6.41 -15.53 -29.86
C GLU A 630 -7.88 -15.20 -29.60
N ALA A 631 -8.28 -15.08 -28.33
CA ALA A 631 -9.65 -14.75 -27.94
C ALA A 631 -10.02 -13.28 -28.15
N LEU A 632 -9.07 -12.38 -28.37
CA LEU A 632 -9.32 -10.94 -28.56
C LEU A 632 -10.17 -10.67 -29.80
N VAL A 633 -11.25 -9.92 -29.63
CA VAL A 633 -12.16 -9.55 -30.71
C VAL A 633 -11.94 -8.09 -31.12
N LYS A 634 -11.58 -7.85 -32.39
CA LYS A 634 -11.41 -6.49 -32.90
C LYS A 634 -12.74 -5.79 -33.11
N LYS A 635 -12.77 -4.49 -32.81
CA LYS A 635 -13.87 -3.59 -33.17
C LYS A 635 -14.03 -3.53 -34.68
N GLY A 636 -15.26 -3.50 -35.17
CA GLY A 636 -15.56 -3.40 -36.58
C GLY A 636 -15.18 -2.03 -37.18
N ASP A 637 -14.58 -2.02 -38.38
CA ASP A 637 -14.37 -0.79 -39.15
C ASP A 637 -15.71 -0.26 -39.69
N LYS A 638 -16.23 0.77 -39.05
CA LYS A 638 -17.51 1.41 -39.34
C LYS A 638 -17.46 2.42 -40.48
N THR A 639 -16.28 2.70 -41.04
CA THR A 639 -16.08 3.79 -42.01
C THR A 639 -16.98 3.63 -43.24
N SER A 640 -17.13 2.41 -43.76
CA SER A 640 -17.94 2.16 -44.96
C SER A 640 -19.43 2.20 -44.66
N LEU A 641 -19.84 1.78 -43.48
CA LEU A 641 -21.23 1.87 -43.02
C LEU A 641 -21.63 3.32 -42.76
N GLN A 642 -20.75 4.12 -42.11
CA GLN A 642 -20.95 5.53 -41.92
C GLN A 642 -21.20 6.28 -43.23
N LYS A 643 -20.30 6.06 -44.24
CA LYS A 643 -20.49 6.64 -45.59
C LYS A 643 -21.80 6.25 -46.24
N LEU A 644 -22.23 5.00 -46.02
CA LEU A 644 -23.53 4.53 -46.55
C LEU A 644 -24.70 5.22 -45.89
N VAL A 645 -24.65 5.38 -44.57
CA VAL A 645 -25.67 6.11 -43.81
C VAL A 645 -25.67 7.60 -44.21
N ASP A 646 -24.50 8.22 -44.31
CA ASP A 646 -24.39 9.63 -44.72
C ASP A 646 -24.99 9.85 -46.14
N SER A 647 -24.88 8.87 -47.07
CA SER A 647 -25.44 8.95 -48.41
C SER A 647 -26.98 8.96 -48.44
N THR A 648 -27.61 8.62 -47.29
CA THR A 648 -29.09 8.64 -47.16
C THR A 648 -29.66 9.99 -46.76
N ALA A 649 -28.81 11.00 -46.50
CA ALA A 649 -29.20 12.29 -45.95
C ALA A 649 -30.22 13.05 -46.81
N ASP A 650 -30.15 12.87 -48.14
CA ASP A 650 -31.04 13.51 -49.11
C ASP A 650 -32.31 12.71 -49.39
N TYR A 651 -32.48 11.52 -48.79
CA TYR A 651 -33.65 10.70 -49.03
C TYR A 651 -34.83 11.27 -48.25
N LYS A 652 -35.94 11.54 -48.94
CA LYS A 652 -37.17 12.15 -48.38
C LYS A 652 -38.33 11.19 -48.52
N LYS A 653 -39.02 10.95 -47.41
CA LYS A 653 -40.12 10.01 -47.28
C LYS A 653 -41.24 10.23 -48.31
N GLU A 654 -41.53 11.52 -48.59
CA GLU A 654 -42.56 11.95 -49.51
C GLU A 654 -42.32 11.49 -50.95
N ASN A 655 -41.06 11.19 -51.32
CA ASN A 655 -40.69 10.82 -52.67
C ASN A 655 -40.81 9.31 -52.96
N TYR A 656 -41.00 8.49 -51.90
CA TYR A 656 -40.97 7.03 -52.04
C TYR A 656 -42.25 6.36 -51.60
N LEU A 657 -42.53 5.14 -52.14
CA LEU A 657 -43.63 4.31 -51.65
C LEU A 657 -43.45 3.92 -50.17
N SER A 658 -44.60 3.89 -49.44
CA SER A 658 -44.62 3.69 -47.98
C SER A 658 -44.05 2.34 -47.57
N ALA A 659 -44.34 1.27 -48.28
CA ALA A 659 -43.84 -0.09 -47.98
C ALA A 659 -42.32 -0.18 -48.09
N GLY A 660 -41.73 0.39 -49.16
CA GLY A 660 -40.26 0.43 -49.31
C GLY A 660 -39.59 1.33 -48.31
N TRP A 661 -40.21 2.50 -48.02
CA TRP A 661 -39.69 3.46 -47.06
C TRP A 661 -39.64 2.89 -45.62
N ASN A 662 -40.70 2.22 -45.17
CA ASN A 662 -40.72 1.63 -43.82
C ASN A 662 -39.58 0.59 -43.62
N THR A 663 -39.33 -0.24 -44.64
CA THR A 663 -38.19 -1.19 -44.61
C THR A 663 -36.85 -0.47 -44.57
N PHE A 664 -36.68 0.59 -45.35
CA PHE A 664 -35.50 1.43 -45.37
C PHE A 664 -35.27 2.14 -44.03
N GLU A 665 -36.33 2.72 -43.43
CA GLU A 665 -36.27 3.44 -42.14
C GLU A 665 -35.81 2.49 -40.99
N VAL A 666 -36.37 1.27 -40.95
CA VAL A 666 -35.92 0.23 -39.98
C VAL A 666 -34.47 -0.15 -40.19
N ALA A 667 -34.05 -0.33 -41.46
CA ALA A 667 -32.67 -0.70 -41.77
C ALA A 667 -31.68 0.44 -41.45
N LEU A 668 -32.06 1.68 -41.71
CA LEU A 668 -31.27 2.86 -41.41
C LEU A 668 -31.09 3.05 -39.90
N GLU A 669 -32.14 2.89 -39.10
CA GLU A 669 -32.06 2.97 -37.64
C GLU A 669 -31.25 1.81 -37.06
N ALA A 670 -31.35 0.60 -37.63
CA ALA A 670 -30.49 -0.52 -37.24
C ALA A 670 -29.00 -0.23 -37.57
N ALA A 671 -28.72 0.34 -38.75
CA ALA A 671 -27.37 0.74 -39.14
C ALA A 671 -26.79 1.84 -38.21
N LYS A 672 -27.60 2.83 -37.86
CA LYS A 672 -27.19 3.89 -36.88
C LYS A 672 -26.88 3.30 -35.51
N LYS A 673 -27.64 2.32 -35.03
CA LYS A 673 -27.36 1.65 -33.76
C LYS A 673 -26.00 0.96 -33.78
N VAL A 674 -25.67 0.22 -34.87
CA VAL A 674 -24.36 -0.42 -35.02
C VAL A 674 -23.23 0.61 -35.08
N LEU A 675 -23.46 1.80 -35.64
CA LEU A 675 -22.46 2.87 -35.71
C LEU A 675 -22.06 3.38 -34.33
N VAL A 676 -23.00 3.48 -33.36
CA VAL A 676 -22.76 3.95 -32.03
C VAL A 676 -22.39 2.82 -31.04
N ASP A 677 -22.59 1.57 -31.40
CA ASP A 677 -22.27 0.42 -30.57
C ASP A 677 -20.77 0.13 -30.62
N GLU A 678 -20.04 0.49 -29.53
CA GLU A 678 -18.59 0.27 -29.44
C GLU A 678 -18.17 -1.21 -29.42
N SER A 679 -19.11 -2.11 -29.13
CA SER A 679 -18.90 -3.57 -29.14
C SER A 679 -19.23 -4.22 -30.46
N ALA A 680 -19.60 -3.45 -31.50
CA ALA A 680 -19.95 -3.99 -32.80
C ALA A 680 -18.72 -4.64 -33.49
N THR A 681 -18.87 -5.91 -33.85
CA THR A 681 -17.89 -6.67 -34.63
C THR A 681 -17.91 -6.27 -36.10
N GLN A 682 -16.90 -6.72 -36.88
CA GLN A 682 -16.91 -6.52 -38.33
C GLN A 682 -18.11 -7.22 -38.99
N GLU A 683 -18.54 -8.36 -38.45
CA GLU A 683 -19.72 -9.08 -38.95
C GLU A 683 -21.01 -8.26 -38.75
N ASP A 684 -21.15 -7.60 -37.57
CA ASP A 684 -22.32 -6.75 -37.33
C ASP A 684 -22.36 -5.54 -38.25
N VAL A 685 -21.20 -4.92 -38.52
CA VAL A 685 -21.05 -3.78 -39.43
C VAL A 685 -21.39 -4.22 -40.85
N ASP A 686 -20.85 -5.35 -41.31
CA ASP A 686 -21.09 -5.86 -42.67
C ASP A 686 -22.55 -6.30 -42.89
N LYS A 687 -23.16 -6.91 -41.88
CA LYS A 687 -24.57 -7.27 -41.87
C LYS A 687 -25.49 -6.03 -41.93
N ALA A 688 -25.21 -5.04 -41.08
CA ALA A 688 -25.97 -3.77 -41.09
C ALA A 688 -25.86 -3.06 -42.44
N LYS A 689 -24.64 -3.01 -43.01
CA LYS A 689 -24.37 -2.46 -44.33
C LYS A 689 -25.14 -3.22 -45.43
N ALA A 690 -25.16 -4.55 -45.43
CA ALA A 690 -25.85 -5.37 -46.37
C ALA A 690 -27.37 -5.18 -46.31
N VAL A 691 -27.92 -5.11 -45.08
CA VAL A 691 -29.36 -4.87 -44.84
C VAL A 691 -29.75 -3.49 -45.32
N LEU A 692 -28.99 -2.45 -45.01
CA LEU A 692 -29.25 -1.08 -45.45
C LEU A 692 -29.15 -0.97 -46.99
N THR A 693 -28.10 -1.55 -47.58
CA THR A 693 -27.94 -1.56 -49.04
C THR A 693 -29.14 -2.23 -49.74
N THR A 694 -29.60 -3.36 -49.20
CA THR A 694 -30.76 -4.08 -49.75
C THR A 694 -32.03 -3.23 -49.62
N ALA A 695 -32.25 -2.58 -48.50
CA ALA A 695 -33.38 -1.70 -48.28
C ALA A 695 -33.37 -0.46 -49.22
N MET A 696 -32.18 0.17 -49.38
CA MET A 696 -31.99 1.29 -50.31
C MET A 696 -32.30 0.88 -51.77
N THR A 697 -31.82 -0.29 -52.21
CA THR A 697 -32.10 -0.79 -53.54
C THR A 697 -33.56 -1.20 -53.74
N GLY A 698 -34.29 -1.45 -52.66
CA GLY A 698 -35.73 -1.75 -52.63
C GLY A 698 -36.61 -0.52 -52.74
N LEU A 699 -36.07 0.68 -52.50
CA LEU A 699 -36.88 1.93 -52.64
C LEU A 699 -37.41 2.16 -54.04
N ARG A 700 -38.60 2.62 -54.14
CA ARG A 700 -39.24 3.00 -55.40
C ARG A 700 -39.84 4.39 -55.30
N TYR A 701 -39.51 5.28 -56.24
CA TYR A 701 -40.10 6.62 -56.26
C TYR A 701 -41.60 6.49 -56.55
N LYS A 702 -42.35 7.38 -55.96
CA LYS A 702 -43.76 7.58 -56.25
C LYS A 702 -43.86 8.09 -57.70
N ALA A 703 -44.99 7.79 -58.35
CA ALA A 703 -45.30 8.38 -59.67
C ALA A 703 -45.46 9.90 -59.56
N ASP A 704 -44.94 10.64 -60.52
CA ASP A 704 -45.14 12.09 -60.63
C ASP A 704 -46.60 12.40 -61.05
N LYS A 705 -47.33 12.94 -60.10
CA LYS A 705 -48.74 13.34 -60.30
C LYS A 705 -48.92 14.84 -60.49
N SER A 706 -47.84 15.60 -60.60
CA SER A 706 -47.92 17.09 -60.64
C SER A 706 -48.79 17.57 -61.81
N VAL A 707 -48.67 16.95 -62.99
CA VAL A 707 -49.50 17.26 -64.20
C VAL A 707 -50.96 16.83 -63.98
N LEU A 708 -51.18 15.67 -63.32
CA LEU A 708 -52.53 15.17 -63.02
C LEU A 708 -53.24 16.11 -62.00
N GLU A 709 -52.54 16.61 -60.99
CA GLU A 709 -53.03 17.58 -60.02
C GLU A 709 -53.49 18.88 -60.70
N GLU A 710 -52.61 19.40 -61.58
CA GLU A 710 -52.90 20.62 -62.34
C GLU A 710 -54.13 20.47 -63.19
N ILE A 711 -54.29 19.35 -63.92
CA ILE A 711 -55.39 19.11 -64.86
C ILE A 711 -56.73 18.87 -64.12
N ILE A 712 -56.66 18.16 -62.93
CA ILE A 712 -57.80 18.02 -62.02
C ILE A 712 -58.24 19.38 -61.49
N GLY A 713 -57.30 20.27 -61.10
CA GLY A 713 -57.59 21.64 -60.69
C GLY A 713 -58.31 22.40 -61.80
N LYS A 714 -57.89 22.30 -63.06
CA LYS A 714 -58.55 22.91 -64.21
C LYS A 714 -59.95 22.32 -64.47
N ALA A 715 -60.05 21.01 -64.38
CA ALA A 715 -61.32 20.29 -64.53
C ALA A 715 -62.34 20.68 -63.45
N LYS A 716 -61.91 20.86 -62.21
CA LYS A 716 -62.83 21.33 -61.12
C LYS A 716 -63.36 22.73 -61.32
N ALA A 717 -62.68 23.59 -62.03
CA ALA A 717 -63.09 24.94 -62.36
C ALA A 717 -64.02 25.06 -63.57
N MET A 718 -64.29 23.98 -64.28
CA MET A 718 -65.16 24.01 -65.45
C MET A 718 -66.66 24.09 -65.06
N ASP A 719 -67.40 25.01 -65.66
CA ASP A 719 -68.83 25.06 -65.55
C ASP A 719 -69.44 24.14 -66.58
N LEU A 720 -70.11 23.08 -66.11
CA LEU A 720 -70.70 22.01 -66.95
C LEU A 720 -72.10 22.32 -67.44
N THR A 721 -72.63 23.54 -67.22
CA THR A 721 -73.94 23.93 -67.67
C THR A 721 -74.01 24.20 -69.18
N GLY A 722 -74.88 23.52 -69.89
CA GLY A 722 -75.09 23.78 -71.27
C GLY A 722 -74.41 22.76 -72.22
N TYR A 723 -73.77 21.74 -71.79
CA TYR A 723 -73.12 20.63 -72.55
C TYR A 723 -74.09 19.45 -72.60
N SER A 724 -73.83 18.56 -73.63
CA SER A 724 -74.62 17.34 -73.82
C SER A 724 -74.42 16.39 -72.55
N ALA A 725 -75.45 15.64 -72.19
CA ALA A 725 -75.39 14.68 -71.09
C ALA A 725 -74.36 13.60 -71.30
N GLU A 726 -74.04 13.27 -72.56
CA GLU A 726 -73.05 12.24 -72.98
C GLU A 726 -71.65 12.72 -72.73
N ASN A 727 -71.25 13.93 -73.10
CA ASN A 727 -69.90 14.50 -72.89
C ASN A 727 -69.70 14.82 -71.41
N VAL A 728 -70.74 15.29 -70.73
CA VAL A 728 -70.71 15.50 -69.25
C VAL A 728 -70.50 14.17 -68.56
N ALA A 729 -71.10 13.06 -68.98
CA ALA A 729 -70.94 11.75 -68.43
C ALA A 729 -69.53 11.22 -68.71
N LEU A 730 -68.92 11.40 -69.89
CA LEU A 730 -67.59 11.04 -70.23
C LEU A 730 -66.56 11.84 -69.40
N PHE A 731 -66.80 13.14 -69.24
CA PHE A 731 -65.95 14.01 -68.41
C PHE A 731 -66.00 13.55 -66.98
N ASN A 732 -67.20 13.32 -66.39
CA ASN A 732 -67.32 12.86 -65.02
C ASN A 732 -66.64 11.47 -64.77
N ALA A 733 -66.78 10.58 -65.74
CA ALA A 733 -66.08 9.28 -65.68
C ALA A 733 -64.58 9.45 -65.72
N ALA A 734 -64.03 10.28 -66.62
CA ALA A 734 -62.59 10.58 -66.71
C ALA A 734 -62.11 11.34 -65.45
N PHE A 735 -62.87 12.27 -64.91
CA PHE A 735 -62.57 13.02 -63.72
C PHE A 735 -62.55 12.11 -62.48
N THR A 736 -63.55 11.26 -62.27
CA THR A 736 -63.57 10.27 -61.20
C THR A 736 -62.38 9.34 -61.24
N LYS A 737 -62.04 8.88 -62.49
CA LYS A 737 -60.84 8.04 -62.71
C LYS A 737 -59.57 8.83 -62.35
N ALA A 738 -59.48 10.09 -62.79
CA ALA A 738 -58.30 10.95 -62.44
C ALA A 738 -58.19 11.18 -60.98
N GLU A 739 -59.27 11.44 -60.22
CA GLU A 739 -59.23 11.59 -58.75
C GLU A 739 -58.87 10.28 -58.05
N ALA A 740 -59.35 9.14 -58.57
CA ALA A 740 -58.97 7.82 -58.04
C ALA A 740 -57.45 7.55 -58.21
N VAL A 741 -56.85 7.89 -59.35
CA VAL A 741 -55.41 7.79 -59.60
C VAL A 741 -54.66 8.82 -58.80
N MET A 742 -55.16 10.02 -58.61
CA MET A 742 -54.56 11.04 -57.75
C MET A 742 -54.51 10.59 -56.29
N ALA A 743 -55.56 9.98 -55.81
CA ALA A 743 -55.67 9.45 -54.44
C ALA A 743 -54.87 8.19 -54.17
N ASN A 744 -54.42 7.46 -55.20
CA ASN A 744 -53.68 6.22 -55.03
C ASN A 744 -52.21 6.50 -54.77
N GLU A 745 -51.79 6.58 -53.49
CA GLU A 745 -50.44 6.82 -53.03
C GLU A 745 -49.43 5.66 -53.30
N GLU A 746 -49.92 4.51 -53.74
CA GLU A 746 -49.09 3.31 -53.97
C GLU A 746 -48.64 3.18 -55.43
N LEU A 747 -48.85 4.18 -56.29
CA LEU A 747 -48.32 4.21 -57.66
C LEU A 747 -46.82 4.59 -57.63
N SER A 748 -45.98 3.69 -58.12
CA SER A 748 -44.55 3.93 -58.32
C SER A 748 -44.27 4.63 -59.65
N VAL A 749 -43.02 5.03 -59.83
CA VAL A 749 -42.50 5.54 -61.10
C VAL A 749 -42.69 4.55 -62.26
N TYR A 750 -42.79 3.22 -62.02
CA TYR A 750 -43.10 2.21 -63.06
C TYR A 750 -44.56 2.24 -63.52
N GLU A 751 -45.47 2.72 -62.62
CA GLU A 751 -46.88 2.90 -62.98
C GLU A 751 -47.17 4.34 -63.42
N GLN A 752 -46.14 5.17 -63.74
CA GLN A 752 -46.29 6.50 -64.32
C GLN A 752 -47.21 6.51 -65.52
N PRO A 753 -47.17 5.45 -66.43
CA PRO A 753 -48.12 5.40 -67.54
C PRO A 753 -49.63 5.41 -67.16
N ILE A 754 -49.95 4.92 -65.96
CA ILE A 754 -51.35 4.99 -65.41
C ILE A 754 -51.71 6.43 -65.10
N VAL A 755 -50.79 7.20 -64.51
CA VAL A 755 -50.96 8.62 -64.25
C VAL A 755 -51.11 9.41 -65.56
N ASP A 756 -50.19 9.15 -66.51
CA ASP A 756 -50.14 9.82 -67.77
C ASP A 756 -51.44 9.49 -68.64
N ALA A 757 -51.94 8.26 -68.53
CA ALA A 757 -53.19 7.90 -69.12
C ALA A 757 -54.38 8.61 -68.53
N ALA A 758 -54.43 8.79 -67.23
CA ALA A 758 -55.48 9.51 -66.53
C ALA A 758 -55.45 11.02 -66.91
N VAL A 759 -54.24 11.59 -67.02
CA VAL A 759 -54.02 12.96 -67.51
C VAL A 759 -54.64 13.10 -68.93
N LEU A 760 -54.20 12.16 -69.80
CA LEU A 760 -54.66 12.17 -71.27
C LEU A 760 -56.16 11.99 -71.35
N ASP A 761 -56.71 11.04 -70.61
CA ASP A 761 -58.18 10.77 -70.59
C ASP A 761 -58.98 11.98 -70.20
N LEU A 762 -58.52 12.66 -69.04
CA LEU A 762 -59.17 13.84 -68.58
C LEU A 762 -59.00 15.03 -69.53
N GLN A 763 -57.84 15.23 -70.15
CA GLN A 763 -57.58 16.28 -71.12
C GLN A 763 -58.47 16.07 -72.36
N ASN A 764 -58.59 14.83 -72.84
CA ASN A 764 -59.43 14.49 -73.96
C ASN A 764 -60.90 14.74 -73.62
N ALA A 765 -61.36 14.41 -72.47
CA ALA A 765 -62.71 14.65 -72.00
C ALA A 765 -63.02 16.16 -71.87
N MET A 766 -62.06 16.92 -71.35
CA MET A 766 -62.17 18.42 -71.29
C MET A 766 -62.15 19.01 -72.65
N LYS A 767 -61.30 18.51 -73.56
CA LYS A 767 -61.32 18.97 -74.98
C LYS A 767 -62.60 18.66 -75.66
N ALA A 768 -63.22 17.50 -75.50
CA ALA A 768 -64.52 17.13 -76.08
C ALA A 768 -65.59 18.10 -75.62
N LEU A 769 -65.60 18.57 -74.39
CA LEU A 769 -66.52 19.63 -73.91
C LEU A 769 -66.20 20.97 -74.66
N ASN A 770 -64.96 21.38 -74.70
CA ASN A 770 -64.54 22.63 -75.37
C ASN A 770 -64.90 22.61 -76.88
N ASP A 771 -64.61 21.46 -77.60
CA ASP A 771 -64.90 21.27 -78.98
C ASP A 771 -66.46 21.31 -79.22
N GLU A 772 -67.27 20.86 -78.32
CA GLU A 772 -68.75 20.97 -78.33
C GLU A 772 -69.20 22.45 -78.23
N LYS A 773 -68.51 23.23 -77.42
CA LYS A 773 -68.77 24.65 -77.25
C LYS A 773 -68.41 25.49 -78.47
N ASP A 774 -67.27 25.15 -79.07
CA ASP A 774 -66.83 25.80 -80.30
C ASP A 774 -67.66 25.39 -81.52
N ASN A 775 -68.18 24.17 -81.63
CA ASN A 775 -69.08 23.73 -82.69
C ASN A 775 -70.54 24.30 -82.64
N ALA A 776 -70.96 24.71 -81.39
CA ALA A 776 -72.26 25.37 -81.26
C ALA A 776 -72.25 26.83 -81.75
N SER A 777 -71.07 27.39 -82.13
CA SER A 777 -70.81 28.79 -82.48
C SER A 777 -70.51 29.02 -83.99
N LYS A 778 -70.62 27.99 -84.89
CA LYS A 778 -70.40 28.17 -86.38
C LYS A 778 -71.54 27.63 -87.17
N PRO A 779 -72.00 28.35 -88.25
CA PRO A 779 -73.00 27.87 -89.23
C PRO A 779 -72.27 26.99 -90.22
N SER A 780 -72.98 25.96 -90.67
CA SER A 780 -72.70 24.95 -91.70
C SER A 780 -72.44 25.47 -93.11
N ASP A 781 -71.39 24.98 -93.78
CA ASP A 781 -71.56 24.55 -95.21
C ASP A 781 -70.45 23.50 -95.57
N PRO A 782 -70.77 22.65 -96.55
CA PRO A 782 -70.07 21.32 -96.74
C PRO A 782 -69.15 21.26 -97.91
N SER A 783 -68.23 20.44 -97.94
CA SER A 783 -67.83 19.54 -99.03
C SER A 783 -66.49 18.84 -98.82
N LYS A 784 -66.65 17.56 -98.80
CA LYS A 784 -65.97 16.37 -99.33
C LYS A 784 -64.44 16.39 -99.52
N PRO A 785 -63.88 15.25 -99.77
CA PRO A 785 -63.04 14.47 -98.86
C PRO A 785 -61.61 14.15 -99.43
N SER A 786 -60.82 13.61 -98.81
CA SER A 786 -59.99 12.49 -99.31
C SER A 786 -58.93 11.95 -98.32
N ASN A 787 -58.94 10.73 -98.34
CA ASN A 787 -58.24 9.68 -97.62
C ASN A 787 -56.67 9.63 -97.92
N PRO A 788 -55.98 8.64 -97.51
CA PRO A 788 -55.12 8.52 -96.32
C PRO A 788 -53.67 8.21 -96.71
N SER A 789 -52.84 8.20 -95.90
CA SER A 789 -51.62 7.40 -96.05
C SER A 789 -50.92 7.09 -94.69
N LYS A 790 -50.65 5.80 -94.64
CA LYS A 790 -50.05 4.95 -93.60
C LYS A 790 -48.58 5.26 -93.36
N PRO A 791 -47.97 4.57 -92.59
CA PRO A 791 -46.95 4.94 -91.56
C PRO A 791 -45.53 4.65 -91.94
N SER A 792 -44.62 5.08 -91.14
CA SER A 792 -43.30 4.41 -91.07
C SER A 792 -42.60 4.61 -89.74
N ASN A 793 -42.31 3.51 -89.23
CA ASN A 793 -41.31 3.22 -88.19
C ASN A 793 -39.94 3.12 -88.86
N PRO A 794 -38.90 2.83 -88.24
CA PRO A 794 -38.08 3.43 -87.16
C PRO A 794 -36.62 3.65 -87.62
N SER A 795 -35.82 4.25 -86.81
CA SER A 795 -34.36 3.99 -86.87
C SER A 795 -33.62 4.45 -85.72
N LYS A 796 -32.97 3.53 -85.06
CA LYS A 796 -31.72 3.60 -84.34
C LYS A 796 -30.62 3.72 -85.42
N PRO A 797 -29.35 3.90 -85.16
CA PRO A 797 -28.52 4.38 -84.10
C PRO A 797 -27.33 5.30 -84.49
N GLY A 798 -26.41 5.52 -83.66
CA GLY A 798 -25.06 5.96 -84.01
C GLY A 798 -24.46 6.83 -82.95
N SER A 799 -23.54 6.30 -82.14
CA SER A 799 -22.14 5.94 -82.36
C SER A 799 -21.25 7.12 -82.83
N GLY A 800 -20.23 7.32 -82.01
CA GLY A 800 -19.02 8.00 -82.45
C GLY A 800 -18.44 8.88 -81.32
N ASN A 801 -17.47 8.36 -80.73
CA ASN A 801 -16.02 8.53 -81.04
C ASN A 801 -15.53 9.91 -80.53
N GLY A 802 -14.47 10.04 -79.95
CA GLY A 802 -13.22 9.34 -79.87
C GLY A 802 -12.15 10.17 -79.19
N ASN A 803 -11.10 9.48 -78.87
CA ASN A 803 -9.69 9.87 -78.80
C ASN A 803 -9.20 10.69 -77.63
N GLY A 804 -8.14 10.41 -77.15
CA GLY A 804 -6.97 9.57 -77.41
C GLY A 804 -5.94 9.79 -76.39
N ALA A 805 -5.24 8.76 -76.16
CA ALA A 805 -3.81 8.46 -76.41
C ALA A 805 -2.89 9.30 -75.51
N THR A 806 -1.91 8.81 -74.93
CA THR A 806 -0.73 8.00 -75.13
C THR A 806 -0.02 7.83 -73.85
N GLY A 807 0.69 6.85 -73.50
CA GLY A 807 1.56 5.92 -74.03
C GLY A 807 2.59 5.49 -73.00
N SER A 808 2.95 4.27 -73.21
CA SER A 808 4.32 3.71 -73.26
C SER A 808 5.13 3.77 -71.94
N ASP A 809 5.85 2.82 -71.47
CA ASP A 809 6.44 1.66 -72.07
C ASP A 809 7.06 0.75 -71.01
N LYS A 810 7.01 -0.55 -71.26
CA LYS A 810 8.10 -1.54 -71.24
C LYS A 810 8.84 -1.72 -69.87
N ASN A 811 9.25 -2.81 -69.45
CA ASN A 811 9.48 -4.09 -70.10
C ASN A 811 9.96 -5.12 -69.09
N ASN A 812 9.63 -6.32 -69.29
CA ASN A 812 10.46 -7.54 -69.20
C ASN A 812 10.89 -7.98 -67.77
N GLY A 813 10.85 -9.20 -67.43
CA GLY A 813 10.72 -10.42 -68.20
C GLY A 813 11.14 -11.58 -67.34
N SER A 814 10.57 -12.69 -67.68
CA SER A 814 11.21 -13.99 -67.68
C SER A 814 11.63 -14.57 -66.39
N GLY A 815 11.31 -15.69 -65.93
CA GLY A 815 10.91 -16.94 -66.58
C GLY A 815 11.24 -18.05 -65.66
N SER A 816 10.43 -18.98 -65.72
CA SER A 816 10.57 -20.48 -65.91
C SER A 816 10.75 -21.23 -64.58
N ASP A 817 9.82 -22.04 -64.33
CA ASP A 817 9.71 -23.48 -64.52
C ASP A 817 10.33 -24.37 -63.45
N GLY A 818 9.54 -25.34 -63.08
CA GLY A 818 9.94 -26.68 -62.62
C GLY A 818 9.08 -27.18 -61.49
N LYS A 819 7.90 -27.65 -61.69
CA LYS A 819 7.43 -29.04 -61.79
C LYS A 819 8.29 -30.11 -61.09
N HIS A 820 7.77 -30.81 -60.11
CA HIS A 820 7.27 -32.15 -60.09
C HIS A 820 6.96 -32.62 -58.69
N GLN A 821 5.70 -32.98 -58.39
CA GLN A 821 5.14 -34.35 -58.35
C GLN A 821 5.66 -35.18 -57.17
N ALA A 822 4.83 -35.38 -56.16
CA ALA A 822 3.98 -36.49 -55.79
C ALA A 822 4.68 -37.88 -55.76
N THR A 823 4.51 -38.54 -54.62
CA THR A 823 3.90 -39.90 -54.51
C THR A 823 4.08 -40.33 -53.05
N THR A 824 2.99 -40.54 -52.36
CA THR A 824 2.24 -41.76 -52.02
C THR A 824 2.96 -42.82 -51.17
N ALA A 825 2.29 -43.05 -50.03
CA ALA A 825 1.81 -44.37 -49.54
C ALA A 825 2.72 -45.25 -48.72
N GLY A 826 2.11 -45.71 -47.60
CA GLY A 826 2.25 -47.05 -47.11
C GLY A 826 2.26 -47.12 -45.58
N LYS A 827 1.14 -47.23 -44.92
CA LYS A 827 0.54 -48.40 -44.28
C LYS A 827 1.58 -49.43 -43.75
N GLN A 828 1.58 -49.83 -42.51
CA GLN A 828 0.71 -50.73 -41.75
C GLN A 828 1.41 -51.12 -40.44
N ASN A 829 0.70 -51.10 -39.34
CA ASN A 829 0.09 -52.19 -38.59
C ASN A 829 0.98 -53.08 -37.73
N GLY A 830 0.52 -53.31 -36.51
CA GLY A 830 0.79 -54.46 -35.65
C GLY A 830 0.99 -53.93 -34.22
N GLY A 831 0.13 -53.88 -33.28
CA GLY A 831 -0.80 -54.88 -32.82
C GLY A 831 -0.12 -55.97 -31.98
N ASN A 832 -0.15 -55.84 -30.66
CA ASN A 832 -0.63 -56.92 -29.84
C ASN A 832 -0.71 -56.59 -28.33
N THR A 833 -1.81 -56.86 -27.78
CA THR A 833 -2.21 -57.08 -26.40
C THR A 833 -1.47 -58.26 -25.74
N VAL A 834 -1.22 -58.20 -24.39
CA VAL A 834 -1.42 -59.29 -23.39
C VAL A 834 -1.39 -58.59 -22.01
N ARG A 835 -2.36 -58.55 -21.30
CA ARG A 835 -3.16 -59.15 -20.23
C ARG A 835 -2.40 -59.83 -19.07
N GLY A 836 -2.69 -59.37 -17.84
CA GLY A 836 -2.79 -60.12 -16.61
C GLY A 836 -1.54 -60.01 -15.71
N THR A 837 -1.57 -59.97 -14.42
CA THR A 837 -2.51 -60.32 -13.37
C THR A 837 -2.07 -59.77 -12.02
N ASN A 838 -3.00 -59.48 -11.15
CA ASN A 838 -2.98 -59.33 -9.67
C ASN A 838 -1.71 -59.70 -8.87
N GLY A 839 -1.37 -58.80 -7.93
CA GLY A 839 -0.60 -59.07 -6.74
C GLY A 839 -0.79 -58.02 -5.69
N LYS A 840 -1.60 -58.31 -4.68
CA LYS A 840 -1.75 -57.56 -3.41
C LYS A 840 -0.47 -57.62 -2.61
N ALA A 841 0.00 -56.49 -2.04
CA ALA A 841 0.61 -56.43 -0.70
C ALA A 841 0.68 -55.02 -0.17
N THR A 842 -0.03 -54.81 0.90
CA THR A 842 0.19 -54.11 2.19
C THR A 842 0.78 -52.70 2.21
N LYS A 843 -0.06 -51.85 2.81
CA LYS A 843 0.21 -50.52 3.39
C LYS A 843 1.38 -50.57 4.36
N THR A 844 2.23 -49.55 4.28
CA THR A 844 2.68 -48.70 5.41
C THR A 844 3.47 -47.52 4.85
N GLY A 845 3.23 -46.34 5.39
CA GLY A 845 4.04 -45.15 5.17
C GLY A 845 3.20 -43.94 4.78
N ASP A 846 2.82 -43.17 5.78
CA ASP A 846 2.32 -41.80 5.64
C ASP A 846 3.25 -40.98 4.75
N VAL A 847 2.70 -40.47 3.69
CA VAL A 847 3.31 -39.37 2.92
C VAL A 847 2.27 -38.26 2.95
N THR A 848 2.46 -37.33 3.85
CA THR A 848 1.79 -36.02 3.78
C THR A 848 2.14 -35.37 2.43
N PRO A 849 1.15 -35.01 1.62
CA PRO A 849 1.46 -34.25 0.41
C PRO A 849 1.84 -32.82 0.82
N ILE A 850 3.03 -32.42 0.45
CA ILE A 850 3.43 -31.01 0.39
C ILE A 850 2.56 -30.38 -0.71
N ILE A 851 1.56 -29.63 -0.29
CA ILE A 851 0.82 -28.72 -1.19
C ILE A 851 1.73 -27.51 -1.41
N PRO A 852 2.05 -27.15 -2.65
CA PRO A 852 2.86 -25.95 -2.89
C PRO A 852 2.11 -24.71 -2.39
N ALA A 853 2.82 -23.83 -1.70
CA ALA A 853 2.33 -22.57 -1.17
C ALA A 853 1.77 -21.59 -2.25
N ALA A 854 1.92 -21.91 -3.52
CA ALA A 854 1.40 -21.11 -4.64
C ALA A 854 -0.13 -21.02 -4.73
N ALA A 855 -0.89 -21.98 -4.14
CA ALA A 855 -2.36 -21.91 -4.16
C ALA A 855 -2.96 -20.94 -3.13
N GLY A 856 -2.21 -20.58 -2.10
CA GLY A 856 -2.64 -19.62 -1.05
C GLY A 856 -2.57 -18.15 -1.50
N VAL A 857 -1.59 -17.82 -2.35
CA VAL A 857 -1.34 -16.45 -2.81
C VAL A 857 -2.40 -16.00 -3.83
N ILE A 858 -2.92 -16.91 -4.66
CA ILE A 858 -3.95 -16.58 -5.67
C ILE A 858 -5.31 -16.26 -5.01
N LEU A 859 -5.63 -16.89 -3.88
CA LEU A 859 -6.88 -16.61 -3.15
C LEU A 859 -6.81 -15.31 -2.35
N SER A 860 -5.64 -14.89 -1.88
CA SER A 860 -5.45 -13.61 -1.19
C SER A 860 -5.48 -12.41 -2.14
N MET A 861 -4.93 -12.54 -3.37
CA MET A 861 -4.99 -11.47 -4.38
C MET A 861 -6.41 -11.23 -4.93
N ALA A 862 -7.23 -12.27 -5.07
CA ALA A 862 -8.63 -12.12 -5.46
C ALA A 862 -9.46 -11.38 -4.39
N ALA A 863 -9.14 -11.56 -3.11
CA ALA A 863 -9.76 -10.84 -2.00
C ALA A 863 -9.32 -9.37 -1.95
N ILE A 864 -8.04 -9.07 -2.22
CA ILE A 864 -7.48 -7.71 -2.22
C ILE A 864 -8.04 -6.89 -3.40
N VAL A 865 -8.17 -7.47 -4.60
CA VAL A 865 -8.76 -6.78 -5.77
C VAL A 865 -10.26 -6.49 -5.55
N VAL A 866 -10.99 -7.36 -4.84
CA VAL A 866 -12.41 -7.12 -4.50
C VAL A 866 -12.55 -6.02 -3.44
N VAL A 867 -11.63 -5.91 -2.48
CA VAL A 867 -11.64 -4.84 -1.46
C VAL A 867 -11.24 -3.50 -2.08
N LEU A 868 -10.24 -3.45 -2.96
CA LEU A 868 -9.85 -2.22 -3.65
C LEU A 868 -10.92 -1.72 -4.64
N LYS A 869 -11.67 -2.62 -5.32
CA LYS A 869 -12.83 -2.22 -6.14
C LYS A 869 -14.04 -1.76 -5.31
N LYS A 870 -14.18 -2.18 -4.04
CA LYS A 870 -15.22 -1.65 -3.14
C LYS A 870 -14.88 -0.28 -2.56
N ARG A 871 -13.59 0.06 -2.38
CA ARG A 871 -13.17 1.40 -1.92
C ARG A 871 -13.22 2.48 -3.02
N LYS A 872 -13.25 2.11 -4.30
CA LYS A 872 -13.44 3.05 -5.43
C LYS A 872 -14.89 3.21 -5.89
N ARG A 873 -15.85 2.72 -5.10
CA ARG A 873 -17.29 2.97 -5.25
C ARG A 873 -17.85 3.49 -3.93
#